data_7cc0eb792025612d6829e8bcfca89cef
#
_entry.id   7cc0eb792025612d6829e8bcfca89cef
#
_cell.length_a   1.000
_cell.length_b   1.000
_cell.length_c   1.000
_cell.angle_alpha   90.00
_cell.angle_beta   90.00
_cell.angle_gamma   90.00
#
_symmetry.space_group_name_H-M   'P 1'
#
loop_
_entity.id
_entity.type
_entity.pdbx_description
1 polymer ?
#
loop_
_entity_poly.entity_id
_entity_poly.type
_entity_poly.pdbx_seq_one_letter_code
_entity_poly.pdbx_strand_id
1 'polypeptide(L)'
;MKKNIFKTFSFIVPFFVFTTIFPIQTFAIEQTTEKDTKIQIVHTNDIHGYYTQTESGTLGFAILKSIVDKEGADIVLDMGDTFHGQAFATIDQGSSIAQLMKYIGYDAVTPGNHDWSYGAERLKELEKVGGFKILAANVTKENGDDFFEQNYIIKEVTADDGIKLKVGIVGVIDDIFYSSTASDNITGLNFEEEAQEATKIATYLSDVEKCDIVLAMTHQSDCKEFVANIKGIDAVLAGHEHIVMDESYTDSEGKLIPVVEAGYYMNNIGVMELTLDADSKKILSVDEQFYTIENLNGITENEQIKNNISQIENEQQVILSQTIGYTEKAYPYSWEDIRISQQDIGKFITDSYLEFTGADVAFENAGGIRAGLEAGDITYQDVISISPYGNIVITKKLTGKEIIDILNQSIAIGKACDDIYTIQKEAVKKGEDPYQYSWPEHNGSYLQFSGIEIKTNENGQIVSAKINGTDVNDNQIYTVAMNNYLGESNVYTTLSQTSLEQEFGTCEQALLKYIKNRDDMNIKETEVSEETTQNKVLTRGDVVDMLMAAVNSYQPNLQRTDIIKGYEDGLLHEDMEVTKIEALIMLKRAFGTLPNPSSNSSFQPLSIDVFTDIPEWAKTEMTDILQSGIVEETSNGLFYPNETIYTEQMETYINRVFELFETSEI
;
A
#
# COMPACT_ATOMS: atom_id res chain seq x y z
N MET A 1 6.39 59.30 48.07
CA MET A 1 6.61 59.59 49.50
C MET A 1 6.57 58.30 50.31
N LYS A 2 7.55 58.19 51.21
CA LYS A 2 7.78 57.22 52.27
C LYS A 2 8.27 55.80 51.81
N LYS A 3 9.61 55.69 51.92
CA LYS A 3 10.41 54.48 52.09
C LYS A 3 10.09 53.87 53.44
N ASN A 4 10.01 52.59 53.55
CA ASN A 4 10.25 51.88 54.82
C ASN A 4 11.29 50.77 54.61
N ILE A 5 12.39 50.94 55.33
CA ILE A 5 13.56 50.08 55.48
C ILE A 5 13.22 49.08 56.57
N PHE A 6 13.31 47.78 56.37
CA PHE A 6 13.40 46.81 57.43
C PHE A 6 14.80 46.21 57.47
N LYS A 7 15.44 46.41 58.61
CA LYS A 7 16.74 45.88 59.01
C LYS A 7 16.56 44.40 59.45
N THR A 8 17.30 43.52 58.84
CA THR A 8 17.42 42.11 59.29
C THR A 8 18.58 41.99 60.25
N PHE A 9 18.27 41.49 61.43
CA PHE A 9 19.29 41.11 62.46
C PHE A 9 19.71 39.65 62.14
N SER A 10 21.04 39.45 61.97
CA SER A 10 21.64 38.13 61.89
C SER A 10 22.05 37.68 63.29
N PHE A 11 21.50 36.57 63.74
CA PHE A 11 22.00 35.84 64.91
C PHE A 11 22.95 34.75 64.43
N ILE A 12 24.22 34.80 64.79
CA ILE A 12 25.23 33.75 64.62
C ILE A 12 25.17 32.85 65.85
N VAL A 13 24.79 31.59 65.65
CA VAL A 13 24.90 30.51 66.63
C VAL A 13 26.11 29.68 66.26
N PRO A 14 27.12 29.49 67.10
CA PRO A 14 28.24 28.62 66.84
C PRO A 14 27.81 27.14 67.04
N PHE A 15 27.84 26.36 65.96
CA PHE A 15 27.63 24.93 66.02
C PHE A 15 28.99 24.24 66.28
N PHE A 16 29.16 23.65 67.48
CA PHE A 16 30.27 22.79 67.74
C PHE A 16 30.03 21.41 67.10
N VAL A 17 30.83 21.06 66.07
CA VAL A 17 30.82 19.73 65.49
C VAL A 17 31.79 18.85 66.25
N PHE A 18 31.24 17.89 66.98
CA PHE A 18 32.01 16.74 67.49
C PHE A 18 32.21 15.75 66.37
N THR A 19 33.44 15.65 65.85
CA THR A 19 33.81 14.61 64.85
C THR A 19 34.20 13.36 65.66
N THR A 20 33.29 12.39 65.71
CA THR A 20 33.64 11.00 66.07
C THR A 20 34.12 10.30 64.81
N ILE A 21 35.42 10.00 64.78
CA ILE A 21 36.02 9.16 63.71
C ILE A 21 35.61 7.72 63.96
N PHE A 22 34.62 7.21 63.23
CA PHE A 22 34.40 5.77 63.09
C PHE A 22 35.25 5.27 61.91
N PRO A 23 35.96 4.12 62.07
CA PRO A 23 36.62 3.55 60.91
C PRO A 23 35.55 3.09 59.88
N ILE A 24 35.52 3.73 58.77
CA ILE A 24 34.73 3.25 57.59
C ILE A 24 35.46 2.00 57.11
N GLN A 25 34.90 0.84 57.40
CA GLN A 25 35.21 -0.36 56.63
C GLN A 25 34.60 -0.13 55.24
N THR A 26 35.46 0.20 54.29
CA THR A 26 35.12 0.11 52.84
C THR A 26 34.90 -1.35 52.53
N PHE A 27 33.65 -1.78 52.52
CA PHE A 27 33.27 -2.92 51.70
C PHE A 27 33.51 -2.49 50.28
N ALA A 28 34.48 -3.09 49.60
CA ALA A 28 34.55 -3.09 48.17
C ALA A 28 33.27 -3.79 47.70
N ILE A 29 32.31 -3.01 47.26
CA ILE A 29 31.29 -3.54 46.38
C ILE A 29 32.09 -3.89 45.12
N GLU A 30 32.33 -5.19 44.88
CA GLU A 30 32.62 -5.69 43.57
C GLU A 30 31.45 -5.16 42.73
N GLN A 31 31.68 -4.12 41.93
CA GLN A 31 30.88 -3.87 40.78
C GLN A 31 31.08 -5.09 39.89
N THR A 32 30.23 -6.07 40.00
CA THR A 32 29.93 -6.94 38.90
C THR A 32 29.43 -5.98 37.84
N THR A 33 30.24 -5.69 36.83
CA THR A 33 29.76 -5.13 35.58
C THR A 33 28.82 -6.20 35.03
N GLU A 34 27.53 -6.09 35.35
CA GLU A 34 26.51 -6.83 34.64
C GLU A 34 26.81 -6.54 33.14
N LYS A 35 27.06 -7.60 32.42
CA LYS A 35 27.38 -7.52 31.01
C LYS A 35 26.02 -7.55 30.32
N ASP A 36 25.52 -6.38 30.01
CA ASP A 36 24.25 -6.27 29.25
C ASP A 36 24.49 -6.60 27.79
N THR A 37 23.59 -7.33 27.18
CA THR A 37 23.54 -7.59 25.75
C THR A 37 22.30 -6.93 25.17
N LYS A 38 22.37 -6.50 23.91
CA LYS A 38 21.29 -5.75 23.27
C LYS A 38 20.92 -6.35 21.92
N ILE A 39 19.66 -6.26 21.57
CA ILE A 39 19.15 -6.52 20.24
C ILE A 39 18.25 -5.34 19.79
N GLN A 40 18.30 -5.06 18.50
CA GLN A 40 17.56 -3.98 17.87
C GLN A 40 16.47 -4.54 16.96
N ILE A 41 15.24 -4.09 17.16
CA ILE A 41 14.09 -4.47 16.35
C ILE A 41 13.53 -3.20 15.71
N VAL A 42 13.54 -3.13 14.38
CA VAL A 42 12.85 -2.06 13.65
C VAL A 42 11.47 -2.57 13.28
N HIS A 43 10.46 -1.72 13.47
CA HIS A 43 9.10 -2.11 13.17
C HIS A 43 8.27 -1.01 12.52
N THR A 44 7.30 -1.46 11.71
CA THR A 44 6.29 -0.64 11.04
C THR A 44 4.92 -1.29 11.18
N ASN A 45 3.87 -0.51 11.00
CA ASN A 45 2.48 -0.94 10.93
C ASN A 45 1.67 0.07 10.13
N ASP A 46 0.51 -0.33 9.63
CA ASP A 46 -0.46 0.56 8.97
C ASP A 46 0.17 1.45 7.90
N ILE A 47 1.03 0.83 7.07
CA ILE A 47 1.74 1.51 5.97
C ILE A 47 0.74 1.99 4.91
N HIS A 48 -0.33 1.21 4.62
CA HIS A 48 -1.37 1.53 3.64
C HIS A 48 -0.81 1.99 2.27
N GLY A 49 0.27 1.34 1.82
CA GLY A 49 0.88 1.63 0.53
C GLY A 49 1.64 2.95 0.44
N TYR A 50 1.84 3.67 1.53
CA TYR A 50 2.72 4.85 1.57
C TYR A 50 4.17 4.41 1.44
N TYR A 51 4.90 4.92 0.45
CA TYR A 51 6.19 4.37 0.08
C TYR A 51 7.33 5.39 -0.03
N THR A 52 7.02 6.66 -0.19
CA THR A 52 8.02 7.73 -0.39
C THR A 52 7.83 8.85 0.62
N GLN A 53 8.90 9.60 0.87
CA GLN A 53 8.86 10.75 1.79
C GLN A 53 7.92 11.84 1.27
N THR A 54 7.10 12.41 2.17
CA THR A 54 6.16 13.48 1.87
C THR A 54 6.34 14.68 2.78
N GLU A 55 5.91 15.86 2.32
CA GLU A 55 5.86 17.06 3.17
C GLU A 55 4.88 16.92 4.34
N SER A 56 3.90 16.04 4.24
CA SER A 56 2.91 15.75 5.29
C SER A 56 3.41 14.87 6.42
N GLY A 57 4.63 14.32 6.32
CA GLY A 57 5.28 13.60 7.42
C GLY A 57 5.62 12.14 7.15
N THR A 58 5.16 11.54 6.05
CA THR A 58 5.56 10.17 5.67
C THR A 58 7.06 10.10 5.47
N LEU A 59 7.72 9.09 6.05
CA LEU A 59 9.16 8.87 5.93
C LEU A 59 9.52 8.05 4.70
N GLY A 60 8.74 7.03 4.37
CA GLY A 60 8.93 6.17 3.20
C GLY A 60 10.08 5.16 3.34
N PHE A 61 10.11 4.19 2.40
CA PHE A 61 11.04 3.05 2.46
C PHE A 61 12.51 3.45 2.31
N ALA A 62 12.82 4.56 1.61
CA ALA A 62 14.20 5.02 1.46
C ALA A 62 14.79 5.56 2.78
N ILE A 63 13.99 6.21 3.61
CA ILE A 63 14.37 6.63 4.97
C ILE A 63 14.38 5.41 5.91
N LEU A 64 13.39 4.53 5.83
CA LEU A 64 13.33 3.29 6.62
C LEU A 64 14.62 2.47 6.45
N LYS A 65 15.09 2.28 5.21
CA LYS A 65 16.35 1.56 4.97
C LYS A 65 17.54 2.22 5.68
N SER A 66 17.60 3.54 5.63
CA SER A 66 18.69 4.28 6.31
C SER A 66 18.61 4.17 7.83
N ILE A 67 17.40 4.04 8.40
CA ILE A 67 17.21 3.79 9.84
C ILE A 67 17.65 2.35 10.18
N VAL A 68 17.18 1.35 9.42
CA VAL A 68 17.57 -0.07 9.59
C VAL A 68 19.08 -0.23 9.59
N ASP A 69 19.77 0.42 8.63
CA ASP A 69 21.22 0.36 8.51
C ASP A 69 21.93 1.11 9.64
N LYS A 70 21.39 2.25 10.06
CA LYS A 70 21.98 3.08 11.15
C LYS A 70 21.88 2.40 12.51
N GLU A 71 20.72 1.84 12.81
CA GLU A 71 20.46 1.19 14.10
C GLU A 71 21.04 -0.24 14.16
N GLY A 72 21.47 -0.78 13.00
CA GLY A 72 22.00 -2.14 12.91
C GLY A 72 20.94 -3.18 13.29
N ALA A 73 19.71 -3.01 12.74
CA ALA A 73 18.59 -3.84 13.14
C ALA A 73 18.86 -5.34 12.96
N ASP A 74 18.66 -6.10 14.02
CA ASP A 74 18.75 -7.56 14.05
C ASP A 74 17.51 -8.22 13.48
N ILE A 75 16.35 -7.54 13.62
CA ILE A 75 15.02 -8.02 13.23
C ILE A 75 14.23 -6.84 12.68
N VAL A 76 13.49 -7.08 11.58
CA VAL A 76 12.59 -6.08 10.96
C VAL A 76 11.20 -6.70 10.80
N LEU A 77 10.18 -6.07 11.39
CA LEU A 77 8.82 -6.60 11.49
C LEU A 77 7.78 -5.59 11.00
N ASP A 78 6.64 -6.10 10.51
CA ASP A 78 5.50 -5.27 10.15
C ASP A 78 4.19 -5.88 10.69
N MET A 79 3.36 -5.04 11.31
CA MET A 79 2.13 -5.48 11.96
C MET A 79 0.88 -5.20 11.12
N GLY A 80 1.03 -5.23 9.79
CA GLY A 80 -0.08 -5.30 8.85
C GLY A 80 -0.66 -3.97 8.41
N ASP A 81 -1.74 -4.07 7.62
CA ASP A 81 -2.35 -3.00 6.84
C ASP A 81 -1.32 -2.30 5.93
N THR A 82 -0.57 -3.12 5.23
CA THR A 82 0.61 -2.70 4.50
C THR A 82 0.41 -2.69 2.99
N PHE A 83 -0.25 -3.72 2.43
CA PHE A 83 -0.29 -3.96 0.99
C PHE A 83 -1.44 -3.27 0.27
N HIS A 84 -2.34 -2.61 0.98
CA HIS A 84 -3.54 -1.98 0.47
C HIS A 84 -3.63 -0.52 0.90
N GLY A 85 -4.14 0.37 0.03
CA GLY A 85 -4.28 1.81 0.31
C GLY A 85 -3.88 2.65 -0.89
N GLN A 86 -2.71 3.29 -0.86
CA GLN A 86 -2.25 4.15 -1.94
C GLN A 86 -2.20 3.44 -3.30
N ALA A 87 -2.40 4.21 -4.38
CA ALA A 87 -2.41 3.69 -5.75
C ALA A 87 -1.18 2.85 -6.09
N PHE A 88 0.00 3.25 -5.61
CA PHE A 88 1.25 2.50 -5.78
C PHE A 88 1.15 1.04 -5.29
N ALA A 89 0.42 0.79 -4.22
CA ALA A 89 0.16 -0.56 -3.71
C ALA A 89 -0.99 -1.24 -4.47
N THR A 90 -2.07 -0.51 -4.77
CA THR A 90 -3.30 -1.12 -5.30
C THR A 90 -3.21 -1.51 -6.77
N ILE A 91 -2.40 -0.81 -7.58
CA ILE A 91 -2.21 -1.06 -9.01
C ILE A 91 -1.79 -2.51 -9.29
N ASP A 92 -0.89 -3.06 -8.48
CA ASP A 92 -0.36 -4.41 -8.64
C ASP A 92 -0.68 -5.32 -7.45
N GLN A 93 -1.74 -4.96 -6.71
CA GLN A 93 -2.26 -5.76 -5.59
C GLN A 93 -1.18 -6.07 -4.55
N GLY A 94 -0.41 -5.06 -4.16
CA GLY A 94 0.60 -5.11 -3.11
C GLY A 94 2.00 -5.55 -3.53
N SER A 95 2.20 -6.00 -4.80
CA SER A 95 3.52 -6.48 -5.24
C SER A 95 4.64 -5.46 -5.09
N SER A 96 4.38 -4.20 -5.43
CA SER A 96 5.36 -3.12 -5.32
C SER A 96 5.83 -2.91 -3.89
N ILE A 97 4.90 -2.94 -2.93
CA ILE A 97 5.24 -2.83 -1.50
C ILE A 97 6.04 -4.05 -1.04
N ALA A 98 5.60 -5.27 -1.39
CA ALA A 98 6.32 -6.49 -1.05
C ALA A 98 7.76 -6.49 -1.61
N GLN A 99 7.98 -5.99 -2.82
CA GLN A 99 9.32 -5.81 -3.40
C GLN A 99 10.16 -4.82 -2.59
N LEU A 100 9.58 -3.68 -2.18
CA LEU A 100 10.30 -2.72 -1.33
C LEU A 100 10.65 -3.33 0.02
N MET A 101 9.74 -4.07 0.65
CA MET A 101 9.99 -4.79 1.91
C MET A 101 11.13 -5.80 1.77
N LYS A 102 11.24 -6.51 0.62
CA LYS A 102 12.37 -7.39 0.32
C LYS A 102 13.71 -6.65 0.33
N TYR A 103 13.76 -5.45 -0.25
CA TYR A 103 15.00 -4.64 -0.28
C TYR A 103 15.36 -4.08 1.10
N ILE A 104 14.38 -3.86 1.97
CA ILE A 104 14.62 -3.48 3.37
C ILE A 104 15.18 -4.69 4.15
N GLY A 105 14.62 -5.88 3.93
CA GLY A 105 14.98 -7.10 4.61
C GLY A 105 14.03 -7.44 5.76
N TYR A 106 12.71 -7.29 5.55
CA TYR A 106 11.72 -7.71 6.53
C TYR A 106 11.78 -9.22 6.79
N ASP A 107 11.64 -9.60 8.05
CA ASP A 107 11.63 -10.99 8.50
C ASP A 107 10.23 -11.58 8.54
N ALA A 108 9.26 -10.82 9.02
CA ALA A 108 7.88 -11.25 9.12
C ALA A 108 6.89 -10.08 9.02
N VAL A 109 5.68 -10.44 8.62
CA VAL A 109 4.49 -9.57 8.57
C VAL A 109 3.34 -10.30 9.25
N THR A 110 2.59 -9.63 10.12
CA THR A 110 1.27 -10.09 10.56
C THR A 110 0.24 -9.30 9.78
N PRO A 111 -0.66 -9.93 8.98
CA PRO A 111 -1.58 -9.18 8.13
C PRO A 111 -2.63 -8.42 8.95
N GLY A 112 -2.97 -7.20 8.51
CA GLY A 112 -4.12 -6.46 9.02
C GLY A 112 -5.40 -6.78 8.24
N ASN A 113 -6.53 -6.14 8.62
CA ASN A 113 -7.83 -6.38 7.96
C ASN A 113 -7.85 -5.94 6.49
N HIS A 114 -7.10 -4.91 6.10
CA HIS A 114 -7.02 -4.45 4.72
C HIS A 114 -6.16 -5.32 3.81
N ASP A 115 -5.23 -6.07 4.35
CA ASP A 115 -4.32 -6.90 3.54
C ASP A 115 -5.04 -8.08 2.86
N TRP A 116 -6.23 -8.44 3.33
CA TRP A 116 -7.10 -9.45 2.71
C TRP A 116 -7.90 -8.92 1.50
N SER A 117 -7.82 -7.63 1.18
CA SER A 117 -8.62 -6.98 0.13
C SER A 117 -8.45 -7.57 -1.27
N TYR A 118 -7.33 -8.24 -1.53
CA TYR A 118 -7.06 -8.92 -2.81
C TYR A 118 -7.30 -10.44 -2.75
N GLY A 119 -7.91 -10.93 -1.66
CA GLY A 119 -8.13 -12.35 -1.40
C GLY A 119 -6.97 -13.02 -0.67
N ALA A 120 -7.31 -14.03 0.10
CA ALA A 120 -6.38 -14.72 1.01
C ALA A 120 -5.16 -15.37 0.31
N GLU A 121 -5.35 -15.95 -0.88
CA GLU A 121 -4.24 -16.58 -1.62
C GLU A 121 -3.22 -15.55 -2.10
N ARG A 122 -3.66 -14.29 -2.33
CA ARG A 122 -2.74 -13.21 -2.72
C ARG A 122 -1.68 -12.93 -1.65
N LEU A 123 -2.01 -13.02 -0.38
CA LEU A 123 -1.04 -12.86 0.70
C LEU A 123 0.11 -13.87 0.60
N LYS A 124 -0.17 -15.13 0.24
CA LYS A 124 0.87 -16.15 0.03
C LYS A 124 1.77 -15.85 -1.18
N GLU A 125 1.23 -15.16 -2.19
CA GLU A 125 2.04 -14.69 -3.32
C GLU A 125 2.94 -13.54 -2.89
N LEU A 126 2.40 -12.58 -2.10
CA LEU A 126 3.18 -11.46 -1.57
C LEU A 126 4.29 -11.92 -0.63
N GLU A 127 4.06 -12.96 0.19
CA GLU A 127 5.12 -13.61 0.99
C GLU A 127 6.30 -14.04 0.11
N LYS A 128 6.01 -14.68 -1.04
CA LYS A 128 7.05 -15.12 -1.98
C LYS A 128 7.78 -13.96 -2.65
N VAL A 129 7.04 -12.93 -3.07
CA VAL A 129 7.61 -11.72 -3.68
C VAL A 129 8.53 -11.01 -2.69
N GLY A 130 8.06 -10.79 -1.47
CA GLY A 130 8.76 -10.05 -0.43
C GLY A 130 9.86 -10.83 0.28
N GLY A 131 9.78 -12.17 0.27
CA GLY A 131 10.75 -13.05 0.94
C GLY A 131 10.66 -13.05 2.48
N PHE A 132 9.74 -12.29 3.06
CA PHE A 132 9.39 -12.35 4.49
C PHE A 132 8.43 -13.51 4.77
N LYS A 133 8.09 -13.74 6.05
CA LYS A 133 7.05 -14.70 6.45
C LYS A 133 5.78 -14.00 6.85
N ILE A 134 4.61 -14.50 6.41
CA ILE A 134 3.32 -14.04 6.93
C ILE A 134 2.92 -14.94 8.10
N LEU A 135 2.69 -14.31 9.24
CA LEU A 135 2.36 -14.96 10.50
C LEU A 135 0.94 -14.57 10.92
N ALA A 136 0.02 -15.52 10.91
CA ALA A 136 -1.35 -15.38 11.40
C ALA A 136 -1.81 -16.74 11.96
N ALA A 137 -1.33 -17.06 13.16
CA ALA A 137 -1.46 -18.38 13.78
C ALA A 137 -2.90 -18.80 14.05
N ASN A 138 -3.77 -17.82 14.25
CA ASN A 138 -5.19 -18.03 14.51
C ASN A 138 -6.06 -18.09 13.25
N VAL A 139 -5.45 -18.07 12.03
CA VAL A 139 -6.20 -18.21 10.76
C VAL A 139 -6.07 -19.64 10.24
N THR A 140 -7.20 -20.34 10.18
CA THR A 140 -7.28 -21.74 9.77
C THR A 140 -8.22 -21.93 8.57
N LYS A 141 -8.06 -23.03 7.85
CA LYS A 141 -9.01 -23.48 6.83
C LYS A 141 -10.23 -24.13 7.48
N GLU A 142 -11.34 -24.27 6.76
CA GLU A 142 -12.56 -24.97 7.26
C GLU A 142 -12.28 -26.35 7.82
N ASN A 143 -11.25 -27.05 7.36
CA ASN A 143 -10.87 -28.38 7.85
C ASN A 143 -10.01 -28.34 9.12
N GLY A 144 -9.68 -27.15 9.64
CA GLY A 144 -8.85 -26.93 10.82
C GLY A 144 -7.34 -26.98 10.58
N ASP A 145 -6.89 -27.08 9.32
CA ASP A 145 -5.47 -26.96 8.98
C ASP A 145 -5.07 -25.47 8.98
N ASP A 146 -3.82 -25.16 9.34
CA ASP A 146 -3.27 -23.83 9.23
C ASP A 146 -3.40 -23.28 7.81
N PHE A 147 -3.73 -21.98 7.69
CA PHE A 147 -3.84 -21.35 6.37
C PHE A 147 -2.47 -20.99 5.81
N PHE A 148 -1.61 -20.37 6.60
CA PHE A 148 -0.22 -20.09 6.24
C PHE A 148 0.70 -21.27 6.56
N GLU A 149 1.85 -21.32 5.88
CA GLU A 149 2.82 -22.40 6.05
C GLU A 149 3.51 -22.38 7.42
N GLN A 150 3.65 -21.17 7.97
CA GLN A 150 4.29 -20.94 9.27
C GLN A 150 3.44 -20.00 10.12
N ASN A 151 3.29 -20.32 11.40
CA ASN A 151 2.56 -19.56 12.39
C ASN A 151 3.50 -18.76 13.31
N TYR A 152 4.79 -19.04 13.24
CA TYR A 152 5.87 -18.39 13.98
C TYR A 152 7.19 -18.51 13.21
N ILE A 153 8.13 -17.64 13.55
CA ILE A 153 9.52 -17.78 13.12
C ILE A 153 10.45 -17.81 14.33
N ILE A 154 11.65 -18.33 14.13
CA ILE A 154 12.74 -18.31 15.12
C ILE A 154 13.94 -17.64 14.47
N LYS A 155 14.42 -16.55 15.08
CA LYS A 155 15.63 -15.84 14.67
C LYS A 155 16.76 -16.14 15.64
N GLU A 156 17.91 -16.56 15.11
CA GLU A 156 19.16 -16.59 15.86
C GLU A 156 19.90 -15.27 15.65
N VAL A 157 19.87 -14.42 16.66
CA VAL A 157 20.56 -13.13 16.65
C VAL A 157 21.90 -13.28 17.34
N THR A 158 22.93 -12.66 16.78
CA THR A 158 24.24 -12.53 17.45
C THR A 158 24.43 -11.06 17.81
N ALA A 159 24.23 -10.75 19.08
CA ALA A 159 24.38 -9.40 19.60
C ALA A 159 25.82 -8.87 19.45
N ASP A 160 26.02 -7.57 19.56
CA ASP A 160 27.32 -6.90 19.34
C ASP A 160 28.46 -7.46 20.22
N ASP A 161 28.13 -7.97 21.38
CA ASP A 161 29.11 -8.59 22.32
C ASP A 161 29.41 -10.06 21.96
N GLY A 162 28.78 -10.62 20.93
CA GLY A 162 28.95 -11.99 20.45
C GLY A 162 28.05 -13.02 21.13
N ILE A 163 27.13 -12.61 22.02
CA ILE A 163 26.14 -13.50 22.65
C ILE A 163 25.09 -13.89 21.59
N LYS A 164 24.79 -15.17 21.56
CA LYS A 164 23.74 -15.72 20.71
C LYS A 164 22.43 -15.80 21.45
N LEU A 165 21.40 -15.21 20.89
CA LEU A 165 20.03 -15.20 21.39
C LEU A 165 19.11 -15.90 20.40
N LYS A 166 18.16 -16.66 20.91
CA LYS A 166 17.11 -17.32 20.13
C LYS A 166 15.80 -16.60 20.39
N VAL A 167 15.33 -15.85 19.42
CA VAL A 167 14.09 -15.05 19.49
C VAL A 167 13.00 -15.78 18.75
N GLY A 168 11.94 -16.17 19.46
CA GLY A 168 10.71 -16.72 18.87
C GLY A 168 9.72 -15.58 18.62
N ILE A 169 9.09 -15.57 17.44
CA ILE A 169 8.14 -14.53 17.04
C ILE A 169 6.88 -15.22 16.56
N VAL A 170 5.75 -14.95 17.20
CA VAL A 170 4.42 -15.43 16.79
C VAL A 170 3.60 -14.26 16.25
N GLY A 171 2.81 -14.49 15.19
CA GLY A 171 1.87 -13.51 14.65
C GLY A 171 0.43 -13.98 14.82
N VAL A 172 -0.46 -13.08 15.22
CA VAL A 172 -1.90 -13.29 15.31
C VAL A 172 -2.64 -12.03 14.87
N ILE A 173 -3.90 -12.18 14.48
CA ILE A 173 -4.77 -11.05 14.12
C ILE A 173 -6.05 -11.10 14.95
N ASP A 174 -6.69 -9.96 15.14
CA ASP A 174 -7.95 -9.85 15.86
C ASP A 174 -9.03 -10.72 15.19
N ASP A 175 -9.70 -11.56 15.96
CA ASP A 175 -10.70 -12.50 15.43
C ASP A 175 -11.95 -11.81 14.87
N ILE A 176 -12.20 -10.55 15.27
CA ILE A 176 -13.35 -9.77 14.74
C ILE A 176 -13.13 -9.29 13.30
N PHE A 177 -11.92 -9.32 12.76
CA PHE A 177 -11.63 -8.84 11.39
C PHE A 177 -12.33 -9.62 10.29
N TYR A 178 -12.81 -10.84 10.56
CA TYR A 178 -13.68 -11.52 9.61
C TYR A 178 -14.95 -10.68 9.28
N SER A 179 -15.39 -9.79 10.18
CA SER A 179 -16.54 -8.92 9.98
C SER A 179 -16.20 -7.57 9.32
N SER A 180 -14.94 -7.14 9.36
CA SER A 180 -14.45 -5.89 8.75
C SER A 180 -13.76 -6.11 7.40
N THR A 181 -13.65 -7.36 6.95
CA THR A 181 -13.12 -7.73 5.63
C THR A 181 -14.24 -8.23 4.73
N ALA A 182 -14.17 -8.00 3.41
CA ALA A 182 -15.15 -8.51 2.46
C ALA A 182 -15.19 -10.05 2.52
N SER A 183 -16.37 -10.62 2.82
CA SER A 183 -16.55 -12.08 3.04
C SER A 183 -16.06 -12.96 1.89
N ASP A 184 -16.15 -12.47 0.65
CA ASP A 184 -15.70 -13.21 -0.54
C ASP A 184 -14.18 -13.42 -0.53
N ASN A 185 -13.42 -12.49 0.04
CA ASN A 185 -11.95 -12.50 0.09
C ASN A 185 -11.39 -13.50 1.10
N ILE A 186 -12.18 -13.89 2.10
CA ILE A 186 -11.81 -14.79 3.19
C ILE A 186 -12.64 -16.07 3.21
N THR A 187 -13.35 -16.37 2.11
CA THR A 187 -14.18 -17.58 2.00
C THR A 187 -13.35 -18.83 2.28
N GLY A 188 -13.87 -19.70 3.15
CA GLY A 188 -13.19 -20.95 3.51
C GLY A 188 -12.17 -20.83 4.62
N LEU A 189 -12.09 -19.66 5.28
CA LEU A 189 -11.22 -19.41 6.44
C LEU A 189 -12.04 -19.26 7.72
N ASN A 190 -11.42 -19.66 8.83
CA ASN A 190 -11.87 -19.36 10.19
C ASN A 190 -10.81 -18.51 10.88
N PHE A 191 -11.27 -17.60 11.73
CA PHE A 191 -10.46 -16.77 12.60
C PHE A 191 -10.75 -17.22 14.03
N GLU A 192 -9.75 -17.90 14.63
CA GLU A 192 -9.85 -18.43 15.98
C GLU A 192 -9.47 -17.33 17.00
N GLU A 193 -9.74 -17.54 18.26
CA GLU A 193 -9.41 -16.57 19.32
C GLU A 193 -7.88 -16.41 19.43
N GLU A 194 -7.41 -15.21 19.17
CA GLU A 194 -5.98 -14.91 18.93
C GLU A 194 -5.12 -15.03 20.18
N ALA A 195 -5.61 -14.64 21.36
CA ALA A 195 -4.82 -14.71 22.59
C ALA A 195 -4.55 -16.16 23.03
N GLN A 196 -5.48 -17.08 22.73
CA GLN A 196 -5.31 -18.50 22.99
C GLN A 196 -4.24 -19.10 22.09
N GLU A 197 -4.27 -18.81 20.77
CA GLU A 197 -3.28 -19.33 19.83
C GLU A 197 -1.89 -18.72 20.08
N ALA A 198 -1.82 -17.40 20.34
CA ALA A 198 -0.57 -16.74 20.74
C ALA A 198 0.06 -17.40 21.97
N THR A 199 -0.73 -17.63 23.03
CA THR A 199 -0.28 -18.31 24.27
C THR A 199 0.19 -19.73 24.01
N LYS A 200 -0.50 -20.50 23.19
CA LYS A 200 -0.15 -21.87 22.83
C LYS A 200 1.21 -21.93 22.13
N ILE A 201 1.43 -21.06 21.14
CA ILE A 201 2.68 -21.00 20.41
C ILE A 201 3.80 -20.43 21.28
N ALA A 202 3.56 -19.40 22.09
CA ALA A 202 4.54 -18.87 23.04
C ALA A 202 5.04 -19.95 24.01
N THR A 203 4.14 -20.78 24.52
CA THR A 203 4.50 -21.94 25.36
C THR A 203 5.37 -22.94 24.60
N TYR A 204 5.04 -23.25 23.34
CA TYR A 204 5.85 -24.13 22.50
C TYR A 204 7.24 -23.54 22.23
N LEU A 205 7.33 -22.27 21.89
CA LEU A 205 8.59 -21.56 21.65
C LEU A 205 9.52 -21.59 22.89
N SER A 206 8.97 -21.37 24.08
CA SER A 206 9.71 -21.37 25.32
C SER A 206 10.08 -22.80 25.77
N ASP A 207 9.12 -23.73 25.76
CA ASP A 207 9.28 -25.06 26.39
C ASP A 207 9.92 -26.07 25.46
N VAL A 208 9.66 -26.03 24.16
CA VAL A 208 10.15 -26.99 23.18
C VAL A 208 11.33 -26.44 22.41
N GLU A 209 11.16 -25.29 21.80
CA GLU A 209 12.16 -24.63 20.96
C GLU A 209 13.28 -23.97 21.79
N LYS A 210 13.03 -23.70 23.07
CA LYS A 210 13.98 -23.07 24.00
C LYS A 210 14.40 -21.67 23.52
N CYS A 211 13.46 -20.89 23.04
CA CYS A 211 13.70 -19.49 22.75
C CYS A 211 14.04 -18.74 24.05
N ASP A 212 15.02 -17.84 23.96
CA ASP A 212 15.43 -16.97 25.06
C ASP A 212 14.43 -15.82 25.26
N ILE A 213 13.77 -15.39 24.16
CA ILE A 213 12.80 -14.31 24.10
C ILE A 213 11.63 -14.78 23.23
N VAL A 214 10.41 -14.40 23.58
CA VAL A 214 9.21 -14.62 22.77
C VAL A 214 8.48 -13.29 22.53
N LEU A 215 8.35 -12.89 21.28
CA LEU A 215 7.63 -11.70 20.86
C LEU A 215 6.30 -12.10 20.22
N ALA A 216 5.28 -11.29 20.41
CA ALA A 216 4.04 -11.37 19.64
C ALA A 216 3.93 -10.18 18.71
N MET A 217 3.57 -10.45 17.47
CA MET A 217 3.09 -9.49 16.48
C MET A 217 1.57 -9.60 16.43
N THR A 218 0.85 -8.49 16.44
CA THR A 218 -0.60 -8.51 16.34
C THR A 218 -1.13 -7.30 15.58
N HIS A 219 -2.22 -7.50 14.84
CA HIS A 219 -3.04 -6.42 14.33
C HIS A 219 -4.36 -6.46 15.10
N GLN A 220 -4.56 -5.48 16.03
CA GLN A 220 -5.46 -5.65 17.17
C GLN A 220 -6.23 -4.38 17.50
N SER A 221 -7.55 -4.49 17.65
CA SER A 221 -8.43 -3.38 18.02
C SER A 221 -8.42 -3.04 19.52
N ASP A 222 -8.00 -3.97 20.40
CA ASP A 222 -7.84 -3.73 21.85
C ASP A 222 -6.62 -4.50 22.39
N CYS A 223 -5.45 -3.88 22.24
CA CYS A 223 -4.19 -4.45 22.75
C CYS A 223 -4.22 -4.73 24.26
N LYS A 224 -4.97 -3.95 25.04
CA LYS A 224 -5.07 -4.17 26.48
C LYS A 224 -5.87 -5.42 26.81
N GLU A 225 -6.98 -5.68 26.10
CA GLU A 225 -7.75 -6.90 26.27
C GLU A 225 -6.94 -8.11 25.80
N PHE A 226 -6.30 -8.02 24.65
CA PHE A 226 -5.41 -9.06 24.14
C PHE A 226 -4.34 -9.45 25.18
N VAL A 227 -3.58 -8.46 25.70
CA VAL A 227 -2.51 -8.71 26.69
C VAL A 227 -3.07 -9.31 27.98
N ALA A 228 -4.24 -8.90 28.44
CA ALA A 228 -4.84 -9.46 29.67
C ALA A 228 -5.16 -10.97 29.54
N ASN A 229 -5.24 -11.50 28.32
CA ASN A 229 -5.60 -12.90 28.05
C ASN A 229 -4.40 -13.76 27.59
N ILE A 230 -3.23 -13.18 27.30
CA ILE A 230 -2.02 -13.94 26.91
C ILE A 230 -1.15 -14.31 28.09
N LYS A 231 -0.15 -15.19 27.85
CA LYS A 231 0.98 -15.48 28.74
C LYS A 231 2.18 -16.02 27.96
N GLY A 232 3.35 -15.95 28.62
CA GLY A 232 4.60 -16.49 28.07
C GLY A 232 5.18 -15.65 26.92
N ILE A 233 4.72 -14.42 26.77
CA ILE A 233 5.18 -13.42 25.81
C ILE A 233 5.97 -12.35 26.57
N ASP A 234 7.03 -11.83 25.94
CA ASP A 234 7.92 -10.86 26.57
C ASP A 234 7.67 -9.42 26.12
N ALA A 235 7.24 -9.22 24.87
CA ALA A 235 6.79 -7.94 24.36
C ALA A 235 5.79 -8.17 23.21
N VAL A 236 4.94 -7.18 22.95
CA VAL A 236 3.94 -7.15 21.88
C VAL A 236 4.23 -5.98 20.96
N LEU A 237 4.26 -6.23 19.64
CA LEU A 237 4.29 -5.22 18.62
C LEU A 237 2.91 -5.24 17.92
N ALA A 238 2.28 -4.07 17.84
CA ALA A 238 0.88 -3.95 17.44
C ALA A 238 0.68 -3.02 16.22
N GLY A 239 -0.49 -3.10 15.62
CA GLY A 239 -1.03 -2.21 14.60
C GLY A 239 -2.54 -2.11 14.71
N HIS A 240 -3.21 -1.36 13.84
CA HIS A 240 -4.63 -1.14 13.68
C HIS A 240 -5.17 0.16 14.29
N GLU A 241 -4.79 0.52 15.50
CA GLU A 241 -5.34 1.69 16.21
C GLU A 241 -4.87 3.03 15.59
N HIS A 242 -3.87 3.00 14.72
CA HIS A 242 -3.25 4.20 14.12
C HIS A 242 -2.72 5.20 15.14
N ILE A 243 -2.25 4.72 16.28
CA ILE A 243 -1.69 5.55 17.36
C ILE A 243 -0.21 5.27 17.56
N VAL A 244 0.50 6.23 18.13
CA VAL A 244 1.85 5.98 18.63
C VAL A 244 1.70 5.49 20.06
N MET A 245 2.07 4.23 20.31
CA MET A 245 1.92 3.57 21.59
C MET A 245 3.29 3.09 22.12
N ASP A 246 3.58 3.41 23.38
CA ASP A 246 4.67 2.85 24.18
C ASP A 246 4.12 2.68 25.59
N GLU A 247 3.37 1.60 25.79
CA GLU A 247 2.60 1.33 26.99
C GLU A 247 2.97 -0.06 27.54
N SER A 248 2.50 -0.37 28.76
CA SER A 248 2.64 -1.71 29.33
C SER A 248 1.33 -2.14 29.96
N TYR A 249 0.88 -3.34 29.63
CA TYR A 249 -0.33 -3.94 30.19
C TYR A 249 0.01 -5.22 30.97
N THR A 250 -0.87 -5.59 31.88
CA THR A 250 -0.68 -6.78 32.73
C THR A 250 -1.27 -8.01 32.03
N ASP A 251 -0.46 -9.05 31.86
CA ASP A 251 -0.88 -10.32 31.29
C ASP A 251 -1.73 -11.19 32.27
N SER A 252 -2.17 -12.35 31.82
CA SER A 252 -2.98 -13.27 32.61
C SER A 252 -2.28 -13.86 33.84
N GLU A 253 -0.94 -13.75 33.94
CA GLU A 253 -0.14 -14.20 35.06
C GLU A 253 0.33 -13.06 35.99
N GLY A 254 -0.03 -11.81 35.66
CA GLY A 254 0.31 -10.61 36.41
C GLY A 254 1.67 -9.99 36.05
N LYS A 255 2.29 -10.39 34.92
CA LYS A 255 3.51 -9.79 34.38
C LYS A 255 3.15 -8.55 33.57
N LEU A 256 3.92 -7.48 33.68
CA LEU A 256 3.82 -6.31 32.80
C LEU A 256 4.48 -6.65 31.45
N ILE A 257 3.73 -6.48 30.37
CA ILE A 257 4.15 -6.73 29.01
C ILE A 257 4.20 -5.39 28.26
N PRO A 258 5.36 -4.99 27.73
CA PRO A 258 5.48 -3.83 26.85
C PRO A 258 4.68 -4.03 25.56
N VAL A 259 3.99 -2.99 25.11
CA VAL A 259 3.22 -2.95 23.86
C VAL A 259 3.60 -1.68 23.11
N VAL A 260 4.01 -1.83 21.86
CA VAL A 260 4.40 -0.71 21.00
C VAL A 260 3.63 -0.70 19.69
N GLU A 261 3.31 0.49 19.19
CA GLU A 261 2.71 0.73 17.87
C GLU A 261 3.27 2.02 17.27
N ALA A 262 3.65 2.02 16.00
CA ALA A 262 4.36 3.13 15.36
C ALA A 262 3.44 4.12 14.62
N GLY A 263 2.17 4.22 14.98
CA GLY A 263 1.22 5.09 14.31
C GLY A 263 0.79 4.54 12.96
N TYR A 264 0.82 5.35 11.89
CA TYR A 264 0.31 4.96 10.58
C TYR A 264 1.00 5.72 9.44
N TYR A 265 0.82 5.24 8.19
CA TYR A 265 1.31 5.86 6.94
C TYR A 265 2.81 6.16 6.93
N MET A 266 3.58 5.37 7.67
CA MET A 266 5.03 5.59 7.87
C MET A 266 5.36 7.00 8.38
N ASN A 267 4.45 7.65 9.12
CA ASN A 267 4.75 8.92 9.79
C ASN A 267 5.71 8.72 10.95
N ASN A 268 5.77 7.51 11.47
CA ASN A 268 6.74 7.05 12.45
C ASN A 268 7.34 5.72 12.00
N ILE A 269 8.57 5.46 12.41
CA ILE A 269 9.24 4.16 12.33
C ILE A 269 9.69 3.84 13.74
N GLY A 270 9.25 2.71 14.28
CA GLY A 270 9.60 2.26 15.61
C GLY A 270 10.95 1.52 15.64
N VAL A 271 11.70 1.74 16.71
CA VAL A 271 12.95 1.03 17.01
C VAL A 271 12.91 0.60 18.47
N MET A 272 12.67 -0.68 18.68
CA MET A 272 12.68 -1.30 20.00
C MET A 272 14.06 -1.86 20.32
N GLU A 273 14.71 -1.35 21.36
CA GLU A 273 15.93 -1.93 21.94
C GLU A 273 15.56 -2.81 23.13
N LEU A 274 15.89 -4.09 23.04
CA LEU A 274 15.82 -5.01 24.19
C LEU A 274 17.20 -5.13 24.83
N THR A 275 17.33 -4.68 26.08
CA THR A 275 18.52 -4.90 26.89
C THR A 275 18.32 -6.13 27.78
N LEU A 276 19.25 -7.08 27.71
CA LEU A 276 19.19 -8.34 28.43
C LEU A 276 20.43 -8.53 29.33
N ASP A 277 20.24 -9.23 30.43
CA ASP A 277 21.36 -9.77 31.22
C ASP A 277 22.06 -10.86 30.40
N ALA A 278 23.34 -10.68 30.14
CA ALA A 278 24.13 -11.54 29.25
C ALA A 278 24.25 -13.00 29.71
N ASP A 279 24.16 -13.27 31.03
CA ASP A 279 24.30 -14.61 31.59
C ASP A 279 22.96 -15.34 31.65
N SER A 280 21.93 -14.67 32.17
CA SER A 280 20.58 -15.26 32.31
C SER A 280 19.66 -15.07 31.09
N LYS A 281 20.02 -14.19 30.17
CA LYS A 281 19.25 -13.80 28.97
C LYS A 281 17.86 -13.25 29.28
N LYS A 282 17.67 -12.73 30.48
CA LYS A 282 16.41 -12.10 30.88
C LYS A 282 16.41 -10.65 30.46
N ILE A 283 15.27 -10.19 29.96
CA ILE A 283 15.06 -8.79 29.63
C ILE A 283 15.16 -7.93 30.89
N LEU A 284 16.02 -6.93 30.83
CA LEU A 284 16.25 -5.92 31.87
C LEU A 284 15.46 -4.66 31.60
N SER A 285 15.45 -4.22 30.34
CA SER A 285 14.62 -3.11 29.86
C SER A 285 14.18 -3.32 28.41
N VAL A 286 13.07 -2.65 28.07
CA VAL A 286 12.59 -2.45 26.71
C VAL A 286 12.52 -0.94 26.54
N ASP A 287 13.27 -0.42 25.59
CA ASP A 287 13.34 1.01 25.29
C ASP A 287 12.85 1.22 23.86
N GLU A 288 11.82 2.06 23.67
CA GLU A 288 11.24 2.35 22.40
C GLU A 288 11.61 3.74 21.90
N GLN A 289 11.96 3.87 20.63
CA GLN A 289 12.22 5.14 19.97
C GLN A 289 11.43 5.23 18.66
N PHE A 290 10.69 6.32 18.49
CA PHE A 290 10.02 6.62 17.21
C PHE A 290 10.79 7.64 16.39
N TYR A 291 11.17 7.27 15.18
CA TYR A 291 11.67 8.21 14.18
C TYR A 291 10.51 8.89 13.49
N THR A 292 10.59 10.22 13.39
CA THR A 292 9.63 11.09 12.69
C THR A 292 10.40 12.04 11.77
N ILE A 293 9.72 12.73 10.88
CA ILE A 293 10.36 13.72 10.01
C ILE A 293 11.09 14.82 10.79
N GLU A 294 10.67 15.10 12.03
CA GLU A 294 11.24 16.15 12.87
C GLU A 294 12.55 15.73 13.54
N ASN A 295 12.79 14.42 13.73
CA ASN A 295 13.93 13.91 14.50
C ASN A 295 14.92 13.06 13.70
N LEU A 296 14.90 13.09 12.37
CA LEU A 296 15.80 12.32 11.50
C LEU A 296 17.30 12.62 11.72
N ASN A 297 17.63 13.81 12.26
CA ASN A 297 19.01 14.15 12.68
C ASN A 297 20.11 13.84 11.67
N GLY A 298 19.86 14.15 10.39
CA GLY A 298 20.80 13.94 9.29
C GLY A 298 20.72 12.57 8.63
N ILE A 299 19.75 11.73 8.99
CA ILE A 299 19.39 10.55 8.19
C ILE A 299 18.80 11.06 6.86
N THR A 300 19.32 10.53 5.76
CA THR A 300 18.86 10.86 4.40
C THR A 300 18.36 9.62 3.71
N GLU A 301 17.59 9.81 2.66
CA GLU A 301 17.08 8.70 1.86
C GLU A 301 18.20 7.82 1.29
N ASN A 302 18.00 6.51 1.34
CA ASN A 302 18.89 5.54 0.72
C ASN A 302 18.72 5.59 -0.80
N GLU A 303 19.80 5.92 -1.53
CA GLU A 303 19.77 6.11 -2.99
C GLU A 303 19.42 4.81 -3.76
N GLN A 304 19.79 3.65 -3.25
CA GLN A 304 19.43 2.38 -3.91
C GLN A 304 17.91 2.14 -3.85
N ILE A 305 17.30 2.37 -2.70
CA ILE A 305 15.85 2.23 -2.55
C ILE A 305 15.10 3.26 -3.40
N LYS A 306 15.57 4.50 -3.49
CA LYS A 306 15.01 5.51 -4.40
C LYS A 306 15.03 5.05 -5.85
N ASN A 307 16.13 4.48 -6.29
CA ASN A 307 16.25 3.94 -7.65
C ASN A 307 15.27 2.78 -7.87
N ASN A 308 15.12 1.88 -6.88
CA ASN A 308 14.16 0.78 -6.96
C ASN A 308 12.73 1.30 -7.02
N ILE A 309 12.38 2.31 -6.22
CA ILE A 309 11.07 2.98 -6.28
C ILE A 309 10.82 3.52 -7.68
N SER A 310 11.76 4.28 -8.24
CA SER A 310 11.62 4.86 -9.59
C SER A 310 11.49 3.78 -10.67
N GLN A 311 12.15 2.64 -10.51
CA GLN A 311 11.96 1.51 -11.43
C GLN A 311 10.54 0.96 -11.34
N ILE A 312 10.04 0.68 -10.15
CA ILE A 312 8.67 0.18 -9.94
C ILE A 312 7.62 1.16 -10.50
N GLU A 313 7.79 2.47 -10.23
CA GLU A 313 6.90 3.51 -10.77
C GLU A 313 6.85 3.49 -12.31
N ASN A 314 8.01 3.30 -12.96
CA ASN A 314 8.06 3.17 -14.41
C ASN A 314 7.36 1.90 -14.93
N GLU A 315 7.50 0.78 -14.23
CA GLU A 315 6.82 -0.47 -14.58
C GLU A 315 5.30 -0.33 -14.43
N GLN A 316 4.83 0.37 -13.40
CA GLN A 316 3.41 0.66 -13.19
C GLN A 316 2.81 1.56 -14.27
N GLN A 317 3.59 2.41 -14.95
CA GLN A 317 3.07 3.24 -16.05
C GLN A 317 2.44 2.41 -17.17
N VAL A 318 2.91 1.19 -17.40
CA VAL A 318 2.32 0.27 -18.38
C VAL A 318 0.90 -0.12 -17.97
N ILE A 319 0.68 -0.38 -16.68
CA ILE A 319 -0.65 -0.71 -16.14
C ILE A 319 -1.55 0.52 -16.16
N LEU A 320 -1.02 1.66 -15.72
CA LEU A 320 -1.75 2.92 -15.66
C LEU A 320 -2.28 3.38 -17.02
N SER A 321 -1.54 3.11 -18.10
CA SER A 321 -1.93 3.46 -19.45
C SER A 321 -2.93 2.50 -20.12
N GLN A 322 -3.25 1.36 -19.48
CA GLN A 322 -4.20 0.40 -20.03
C GLN A 322 -5.61 0.98 -20.10
N THR A 323 -6.25 0.84 -21.24
CA THR A 323 -7.67 1.17 -21.42
C THR A 323 -8.51 0.12 -20.68
N ILE A 324 -9.34 0.58 -19.75
CA ILE A 324 -10.21 -0.28 -18.92
C ILE A 324 -11.69 -0.11 -19.24
N GLY A 325 -12.05 0.90 -20.02
CA GLY A 325 -13.41 1.21 -20.40
C GLY A 325 -13.48 2.28 -21.46
N TYR A 326 -14.70 2.66 -21.84
CA TYR A 326 -14.99 3.72 -22.80
C TYR A 326 -16.23 4.49 -22.36
N THR A 327 -16.28 5.80 -22.57
CA THR A 327 -17.48 6.60 -22.33
C THR A 327 -17.78 7.54 -23.49
N GLU A 328 -19.05 7.58 -23.95
CA GLU A 328 -19.48 8.60 -24.92
C GLU A 328 -19.69 9.97 -24.28
N LYS A 329 -19.92 10.00 -22.96
CA LYS A 329 -20.23 11.20 -22.19
C LYS A 329 -19.04 11.61 -21.36
N ALA A 330 -18.62 12.86 -21.48
CA ALA A 330 -17.69 13.44 -20.50
C ALA A 330 -18.38 13.66 -19.14
N TYR A 331 -17.63 13.47 -18.07
CA TYR A 331 -17.98 13.82 -16.68
C TYR A 331 -17.01 14.89 -16.20
N PRO A 332 -17.27 16.18 -16.53
CA PRO A 332 -16.31 17.24 -16.28
C PRO A 332 -16.11 17.47 -14.77
N TYR A 333 -14.92 17.88 -14.41
CA TYR A 333 -14.56 18.32 -13.07
C TYR A 333 -14.28 19.82 -13.05
N SER A 334 -14.87 20.53 -12.08
CA SER A 334 -14.53 21.90 -11.73
C SER A 334 -14.31 21.94 -10.23
N TRP A 335 -13.16 22.48 -9.80
CA TRP A 335 -12.82 22.58 -8.39
C TRP A 335 -13.85 23.42 -7.61
N GLU A 336 -14.39 24.44 -8.23
CA GLU A 336 -15.41 25.33 -7.66
C GLU A 336 -16.78 24.68 -7.64
N ASP A 337 -17.24 24.17 -8.79
CA ASP A 337 -18.60 23.68 -8.93
C ASP A 337 -18.88 22.43 -8.11
N ILE A 338 -17.87 21.54 -7.95
CA ILE A 338 -18.01 20.32 -7.13
C ILE A 338 -18.26 20.63 -5.64
N ARG A 339 -17.85 21.83 -5.16
CA ARG A 339 -18.03 22.31 -3.79
C ARG A 339 -19.31 23.09 -3.54
N ILE A 340 -20.05 23.36 -4.60
CA ILE A 340 -21.23 24.22 -4.57
C ILE A 340 -22.51 23.46 -4.86
N SER A 341 -22.45 22.48 -5.77
CA SER A 341 -23.62 21.76 -6.27
C SER A 341 -23.32 20.32 -6.66
N GLN A 342 -24.37 19.52 -6.81
CA GLN A 342 -24.26 18.16 -7.34
C GLN A 342 -23.71 18.20 -8.76
N GLN A 343 -22.69 17.39 -9.04
CA GLN A 343 -22.06 17.26 -10.34
C GLN A 343 -22.17 15.84 -10.87
N ASP A 344 -22.16 15.68 -12.19
CA ASP A 344 -22.26 14.35 -12.83
C ASP A 344 -21.11 13.42 -12.40
N ILE A 345 -19.88 13.94 -12.23
CA ILE A 345 -18.76 13.16 -11.74
C ILE A 345 -18.97 12.74 -10.27
N GLY A 346 -19.50 13.60 -9.42
CA GLY A 346 -19.82 13.26 -8.04
C GLY A 346 -20.89 12.18 -7.95
N LYS A 347 -21.93 12.28 -8.80
CA LYS A 347 -22.95 11.23 -8.89
C LYS A 347 -22.36 9.92 -9.42
N PHE A 348 -21.45 9.95 -10.39
CA PHE A 348 -20.78 8.78 -10.93
C PHE A 348 -20.04 8.00 -9.86
N ILE A 349 -19.31 8.70 -8.98
CA ILE A 349 -18.56 8.11 -7.86
C ILE A 349 -19.54 7.50 -6.85
N THR A 350 -20.54 8.26 -6.42
CA THR A 350 -21.50 7.77 -5.42
C THR A 350 -22.39 6.65 -5.92
N ASP A 351 -22.73 6.61 -7.23
CA ASP A 351 -23.39 5.47 -7.86
C ASP A 351 -22.49 4.22 -7.82
N SER A 352 -21.17 4.36 -7.99
CA SER A 352 -20.23 3.25 -7.88
C SER A 352 -20.20 2.68 -6.45
N TYR A 353 -20.29 3.52 -5.42
CA TYR A 353 -20.37 3.08 -4.03
C TYR A 353 -21.65 2.31 -3.73
N LEU A 354 -22.79 2.76 -4.28
CA LEU A 354 -24.07 2.01 -4.14
C LEU A 354 -23.98 0.62 -4.75
N GLU A 355 -23.41 0.50 -5.96
CA GLU A 355 -23.26 -0.80 -6.62
C GLU A 355 -22.24 -1.69 -5.87
N PHE A 356 -21.17 -1.09 -5.37
CA PHE A 356 -20.10 -1.82 -4.69
C PHE A 356 -20.52 -2.40 -3.36
N THR A 357 -21.36 -1.66 -2.61
CA THR A 357 -21.75 -1.99 -1.22
C THR A 357 -23.16 -2.53 -1.08
N GLY A 358 -24.06 -2.23 -2.01
CA GLY A 358 -25.49 -2.49 -1.87
C GLY A 358 -26.19 -1.56 -0.88
N ALA A 359 -25.57 -0.44 -0.48
CA ALA A 359 -26.15 0.54 0.44
C ALA A 359 -27.38 1.24 -0.12
N ASP A 360 -28.21 1.85 0.77
CA ASP A 360 -29.40 2.62 0.38
C ASP A 360 -29.05 4.01 -0.14
N VAL A 361 -28.00 4.63 0.42
CA VAL A 361 -27.53 5.99 0.11
C VAL A 361 -26.01 5.96 0.05
N ALA A 362 -25.42 6.81 -0.78
CA ALA A 362 -23.96 7.00 -0.83
C ALA A 362 -23.60 8.48 -0.78
N PHE A 363 -22.50 8.78 -0.11
CA PHE A 363 -21.91 10.10 0.05
C PHE A 363 -20.44 10.11 -0.41
N GLU A 364 -20.03 11.20 -1.04
CA GLU A 364 -18.62 11.53 -1.30
C GLU A 364 -18.37 13.01 -1.00
N ASN A 365 -17.32 13.34 -0.30
CA ASN A 365 -16.98 14.74 -0.04
C ASN A 365 -16.29 15.37 -1.26
N ALA A 366 -16.65 16.61 -1.59
CA ALA A 366 -16.11 17.33 -2.74
C ALA A 366 -14.57 17.39 -2.78
N GLY A 367 -13.93 17.43 -1.62
CA GLY A 367 -12.47 17.42 -1.50
C GLY A 367 -11.81 16.11 -1.92
N GLY A 368 -12.54 15.00 -1.87
CA GLY A 368 -12.09 13.67 -2.30
C GLY A 368 -12.02 13.52 -3.82
N ILE A 369 -12.76 14.35 -4.57
CA ILE A 369 -12.83 14.29 -6.04
C ILE A 369 -11.80 15.24 -6.64
N ARG A 370 -10.90 14.73 -7.51
CA ARG A 370 -9.74 15.50 -8.00
C ARG A 370 -9.67 15.62 -9.52
N ALA A 371 -10.40 14.80 -10.28
CA ALA A 371 -10.46 14.82 -11.73
C ALA A 371 -11.86 14.46 -12.23
N GLY A 372 -12.10 14.68 -13.51
CA GLY A 372 -13.26 14.19 -14.26
C GLY A 372 -12.89 13.04 -15.20
N LEU A 373 -13.83 12.63 -16.02
CA LEU A 373 -13.59 11.75 -17.16
C LEU A 373 -13.90 12.50 -18.46
N GLU A 374 -12.99 12.43 -19.41
CA GLU A 374 -13.25 12.88 -20.76
C GLU A 374 -14.05 11.81 -21.55
N ALA A 375 -14.72 12.23 -22.63
CA ALA A 375 -15.33 11.28 -23.56
C ALA A 375 -14.24 10.57 -24.37
N GLY A 376 -14.32 9.26 -24.49
CA GLY A 376 -13.31 8.42 -25.13
C GLY A 376 -12.93 7.21 -24.30
N ASP A 377 -11.73 6.71 -24.53
CA ASP A 377 -11.13 5.63 -23.74
C ASP A 377 -10.89 6.08 -22.30
N ILE A 378 -11.18 5.19 -21.37
CA ILE A 378 -10.90 5.39 -19.95
C ILE A 378 -9.70 4.52 -19.61
N THR A 379 -8.63 5.13 -19.10
CA THR A 379 -7.45 4.41 -18.61
C THR A 379 -7.53 4.16 -17.11
N TYR A 380 -6.68 3.26 -16.62
CA TYR A 380 -6.52 3.05 -15.18
C TYR A 380 -6.08 4.34 -14.48
N GLN A 381 -5.20 5.13 -15.14
CA GLN A 381 -4.73 6.43 -14.63
C GLN A 381 -5.88 7.42 -14.44
N ASP A 382 -6.86 7.43 -15.35
CA ASP A 382 -8.02 8.34 -15.23
C ASP A 382 -8.80 8.04 -13.94
N VAL A 383 -9.05 6.76 -13.65
CA VAL A 383 -9.76 6.34 -12.43
C VAL A 383 -9.01 6.74 -11.16
N ILE A 384 -7.70 6.48 -11.10
CA ILE A 384 -6.88 6.88 -9.95
C ILE A 384 -6.88 8.41 -9.79
N SER A 385 -6.84 9.15 -10.90
CA SER A 385 -6.84 10.61 -10.86
C SER A 385 -8.14 11.21 -10.29
N ILE A 386 -9.27 10.49 -10.40
CA ILE A 386 -10.55 10.91 -9.80
C ILE A 386 -10.47 10.89 -8.27
N SER A 387 -9.94 9.81 -7.68
CA SER A 387 -9.85 9.60 -6.21
C SER A 387 -8.44 9.10 -5.85
N PRO A 388 -7.42 9.97 -5.75
CA PRO A 388 -6.02 9.56 -5.66
C PRO A 388 -5.54 9.30 -4.23
N TYR A 389 -6.43 9.23 -3.24
CA TYR A 389 -6.05 9.20 -1.83
C TYR A 389 -5.97 7.79 -1.23
N GLY A 390 -6.35 6.76 -1.99
CA GLY A 390 -6.42 5.39 -1.47
C GLY A 390 -7.46 5.20 -0.37
N ASN A 391 -8.45 6.09 -0.31
CA ASN A 391 -9.55 5.97 0.65
C ASN A 391 -10.35 4.69 0.41
N ILE A 392 -10.87 4.14 1.49
CA ILE A 392 -11.64 2.90 1.50
C ILE A 392 -13.13 3.24 1.55
N VAL A 393 -13.94 2.48 0.83
CA VAL A 393 -15.38 2.58 0.91
C VAL A 393 -15.87 1.84 2.15
N ILE A 394 -16.57 2.56 3.02
CA ILE A 394 -17.16 2.02 4.25
C ILE A 394 -18.68 2.19 4.25
N THR A 395 -19.37 1.45 5.11
CA THR A 395 -20.79 1.66 5.40
C THR A 395 -21.04 1.95 6.88
N LYS A 396 -22.03 2.79 7.13
CA LYS A 396 -22.54 3.09 8.48
C LYS A 396 -24.08 3.04 8.48
N LYS A 397 -24.69 2.77 9.63
CA LYS A 397 -26.13 2.77 9.79
C LYS A 397 -26.61 4.09 10.37
N LEU A 398 -27.40 4.82 9.61
CA LEU A 398 -27.94 6.12 9.99
C LEU A 398 -29.48 6.10 9.95
N THR A 399 -30.11 6.85 10.85
CA THR A 399 -31.55 7.12 10.77
C THR A 399 -31.85 8.10 9.64
N GLY A 400 -33.09 8.08 9.12
CA GLY A 400 -33.48 9.03 8.08
C GLY A 400 -33.33 10.49 8.53
N LYS A 401 -33.57 10.76 9.84
CA LYS A 401 -33.33 12.10 10.40
C LYS A 401 -31.87 12.52 10.33
N GLU A 402 -30.95 11.65 10.71
CA GLU A 402 -29.50 11.94 10.65
C GLU A 402 -29.02 12.18 9.21
N ILE A 403 -29.50 11.40 8.24
CA ILE A 403 -29.21 11.61 6.82
C ILE A 403 -29.67 13.01 6.38
N ILE A 404 -30.90 13.43 6.74
CA ILE A 404 -31.44 14.75 6.40
C ILE A 404 -30.66 15.87 7.09
N ASP A 405 -30.28 15.69 8.34
CA ASP A 405 -29.48 16.68 9.08
C ASP A 405 -28.08 16.85 8.44
N ILE A 406 -27.40 15.78 8.08
CA ILE A 406 -26.11 15.77 7.37
C ILE A 406 -26.23 16.51 6.02
N LEU A 407 -27.25 16.19 5.23
CA LEU A 407 -27.46 16.83 3.91
C LEU A 407 -27.82 18.31 4.05
N ASN A 408 -28.60 18.71 5.06
CA ASN A 408 -28.85 20.15 5.34
C ASN A 408 -27.56 20.89 5.71
N GLN A 409 -26.68 20.25 6.49
CA GLN A 409 -25.37 20.82 6.82
C GLN A 409 -24.49 20.97 5.57
N SER A 410 -24.46 19.93 4.71
CA SER A 410 -23.76 19.97 3.42
C SER A 410 -24.25 21.12 2.52
N ILE A 411 -25.56 21.26 2.38
CA ILE A 411 -26.16 22.34 1.59
C ILE A 411 -25.77 23.73 2.13
N ALA A 412 -25.69 23.88 3.46
CA ALA A 412 -25.24 25.13 4.07
C ALA A 412 -23.77 25.42 3.74
N ILE A 413 -22.90 24.40 3.74
CA ILE A 413 -21.49 24.52 3.31
C ILE A 413 -21.41 24.95 1.85
N GLY A 414 -22.15 24.25 0.96
CA GLY A 414 -22.17 24.57 -0.48
C GLY A 414 -22.64 26.01 -0.76
N LYS A 415 -23.65 26.47 0.00
CA LYS A 415 -24.12 27.86 -0.10
C LYS A 415 -23.05 28.86 0.31
N ALA A 416 -22.33 28.62 1.40
CA ALA A 416 -21.23 29.48 1.83
C ALA A 416 -20.10 29.54 0.79
N CYS A 417 -19.83 28.41 0.12
CA CYS A 417 -18.88 28.34 -1.00
C CYS A 417 -19.36 29.16 -2.20
N ASP A 418 -20.64 29.03 -2.59
CA ASP A 418 -21.22 29.79 -3.71
C ASP A 418 -21.23 31.32 -3.48
N ASP A 419 -21.53 31.73 -2.25
CA ASP A 419 -21.47 33.14 -1.85
C ASP A 419 -20.06 33.72 -2.09
N ILE A 420 -19.00 33.04 -1.66
CA ILE A 420 -17.60 33.45 -1.88
C ILE A 420 -17.23 33.40 -3.38
N TYR A 421 -17.57 32.33 -4.07
CA TYR A 421 -17.29 32.18 -5.51
C TYR A 421 -17.95 33.30 -6.33
N THR A 422 -19.17 33.66 -5.98
CA THR A 422 -19.87 34.79 -6.61
C THR A 422 -19.14 36.12 -6.37
N ILE A 423 -18.66 36.38 -5.14
CA ILE A 423 -17.85 37.54 -4.81
C ILE A 423 -16.55 37.57 -5.62
N GLN A 424 -15.84 36.44 -5.71
CA GLN A 424 -14.60 36.29 -6.48
C GLN A 424 -14.82 36.57 -7.97
N LYS A 425 -15.91 36.03 -8.56
CA LYS A 425 -16.28 36.30 -9.97
C LYS A 425 -16.56 37.78 -10.21
N GLU A 426 -17.15 38.48 -9.24
CA GLU A 426 -17.39 39.90 -9.30
C GLU A 426 -16.11 40.75 -9.17
N ALA A 427 -15.19 40.32 -8.30
CA ALA A 427 -13.88 40.93 -8.15
C ALA A 427 -13.08 40.90 -9.45
N VAL A 428 -13.04 39.69 -10.11
CA VAL A 428 -12.40 39.53 -11.43
C VAL A 428 -12.98 40.50 -12.47
N LYS A 429 -14.31 40.65 -12.53
CA LYS A 429 -14.97 41.60 -13.46
C LYS A 429 -14.56 43.06 -13.17
N LYS A 430 -14.25 43.38 -11.94
CA LYS A 430 -13.80 44.74 -11.53
C LYS A 430 -12.29 44.93 -11.69
N GLY A 431 -11.53 43.92 -12.02
CA GLY A 431 -10.06 43.95 -12.08
C GLY A 431 -9.39 43.90 -10.69
N GLU A 432 -10.12 43.41 -9.69
CA GLU A 432 -9.64 43.21 -8.33
C GLU A 432 -9.08 41.80 -8.16
N ASP A 433 -8.18 41.60 -7.19
CA ASP A 433 -7.66 40.28 -6.85
C ASP A 433 -8.77 39.40 -6.23
N PRO A 434 -9.20 38.30 -6.86
CA PRO A 434 -10.22 37.42 -6.32
C PRO A 434 -9.74 36.66 -5.05
N TYR A 435 -8.46 36.39 -4.92
CA TYR A 435 -7.89 35.61 -3.80
C TYR A 435 -7.85 36.36 -2.47
N GLN A 436 -8.17 37.64 -2.43
CA GLN A 436 -8.41 38.36 -1.18
C GLN A 436 -9.66 37.87 -0.44
N TYR A 437 -10.54 37.09 -1.11
CA TYR A 437 -11.75 36.50 -0.54
C TYR A 437 -11.50 34.99 -0.39
N SER A 438 -11.18 34.56 0.83
CA SER A 438 -10.89 33.14 1.12
C SER A 438 -12.15 32.29 1.12
N TRP A 439 -12.03 31.08 0.61
CA TRP A 439 -13.07 30.06 0.71
C TRP A 439 -13.30 29.66 2.17
N PRO A 440 -14.51 29.15 2.54
CA PRO A 440 -14.77 28.64 3.89
C PRO A 440 -13.77 27.54 4.26
N GLU A 441 -13.45 27.40 5.54
CA GLU A 441 -12.48 26.42 6.07
C GLU A 441 -12.82 24.99 5.65
N HIS A 442 -14.11 24.62 5.65
CA HIS A 442 -14.57 23.28 5.31
C HIS A 442 -15.14 23.15 3.88
N ASN A 443 -14.64 23.93 2.93
CA ASN A 443 -15.16 23.94 1.55
C ASN A 443 -15.14 22.57 0.87
N GLY A 444 -14.18 21.70 1.19
CA GLY A 444 -14.10 20.34 0.66
C GLY A 444 -15.13 19.36 1.22
N SER A 445 -15.89 19.74 2.24
CA SER A 445 -16.85 18.88 2.90
C SER A 445 -18.26 18.90 2.29
N TYR A 446 -18.52 19.69 1.23
CA TYR A 446 -19.78 19.59 0.50
C TYR A 446 -19.95 18.18 -0.06
N LEU A 447 -21.14 17.57 0.14
CA LEU A 447 -21.39 16.18 -0.25
C LEU A 447 -21.96 16.07 -1.66
N GLN A 448 -21.37 15.24 -2.45
CA GLN A 448 -21.98 14.59 -3.61
C GLN A 448 -22.71 13.35 -3.08
N PHE A 449 -23.87 13.00 -3.67
CA PHE A 449 -24.67 11.88 -3.15
C PHE A 449 -25.49 11.17 -4.22
N SER A 450 -25.82 9.91 -3.95
CA SER A 450 -26.73 9.04 -4.69
C SER A 450 -27.65 8.24 -3.77
N GLY A 451 -28.67 7.60 -4.33
CA GLY A 451 -29.64 6.78 -3.57
C GLY A 451 -30.75 7.58 -2.90
N ILE A 452 -30.64 8.90 -2.85
CA ILE A 452 -31.63 9.79 -2.24
C ILE A 452 -32.02 10.93 -3.19
N GLU A 453 -33.31 11.20 -3.31
CA GLU A 453 -33.86 12.35 -3.99
C GLU A 453 -34.31 13.40 -2.97
N ILE A 454 -33.87 14.64 -3.09
CA ILE A 454 -34.24 15.72 -2.18
C ILE A 454 -34.93 16.88 -2.93
N LYS A 455 -35.82 17.58 -2.20
CA LYS A 455 -36.35 18.89 -2.62
C LYS A 455 -36.09 19.90 -1.52
N THR A 456 -35.61 21.08 -1.91
CA THR A 456 -35.32 22.16 -0.98
C THR A 456 -36.31 23.32 -1.17
N ASN A 457 -36.52 24.11 -0.12
CA ASN A 457 -37.18 25.39 -0.19
C ASN A 457 -36.24 26.52 -0.63
N GLU A 458 -36.74 27.74 -0.74
CA GLU A 458 -35.98 28.93 -1.13
C GLU A 458 -34.80 29.25 -0.18
N ASN A 459 -34.81 28.74 1.04
CA ASN A 459 -33.75 28.89 2.02
C ASN A 459 -32.69 27.75 1.94
N GLY A 460 -32.84 26.81 1.02
CA GLY A 460 -31.96 25.65 0.88
C GLY A 460 -32.26 24.50 1.87
N GLN A 461 -33.31 24.57 2.68
CA GLN A 461 -33.67 23.51 3.62
C GLN A 461 -34.43 22.38 2.91
N ILE A 462 -34.11 21.14 3.20
CA ILE A 462 -34.79 19.96 2.66
C ILE A 462 -36.24 19.91 3.20
N VAL A 463 -37.22 19.92 2.29
CA VAL A 463 -38.65 19.82 2.61
C VAL A 463 -39.27 18.49 2.23
N SER A 464 -38.56 17.70 1.42
CA SER A 464 -38.97 16.36 1.02
C SER A 464 -37.73 15.56 0.62
N ALA A 465 -37.68 14.31 1.04
CA ALA A 465 -36.64 13.39 0.64
C ALA A 465 -37.23 11.98 0.39
N LYS A 466 -36.67 11.27 -0.60
CA LYS A 466 -37.05 9.89 -0.93
C LYS A 466 -35.82 9.02 -1.08
N ILE A 467 -35.87 7.84 -0.49
CA ILE A 467 -34.89 6.77 -0.69
C ILE A 467 -35.65 5.59 -1.33
N ASN A 468 -35.11 5.05 -2.42
CA ASN A 468 -35.75 3.98 -3.20
C ASN A 468 -37.22 4.31 -3.58
N GLY A 469 -37.50 5.59 -3.92
CA GLY A 469 -38.82 6.08 -4.30
C GLY A 469 -39.81 6.25 -3.15
N THR A 470 -39.44 5.91 -1.91
CA THR A 470 -40.29 6.02 -0.69
C THR A 470 -39.86 7.22 0.14
N ASP A 471 -40.82 7.97 0.67
CA ASP A 471 -40.53 9.10 1.56
C ASP A 471 -39.68 8.67 2.75
N VAL A 472 -38.65 9.44 3.07
CA VAL A 472 -37.72 9.14 4.17
C VAL A 472 -38.47 9.19 5.49
N ASN A 473 -38.30 8.15 6.30
CA ASN A 473 -38.83 8.07 7.66
C ASN A 473 -37.70 8.40 8.66
N ASP A 474 -37.93 9.40 9.51
CA ASP A 474 -36.94 9.90 10.46
C ASP A 474 -36.33 8.83 11.37
N ASN A 475 -37.10 7.80 11.71
CA ASN A 475 -36.71 6.74 12.66
C ASN A 475 -36.29 5.45 11.97
N GLN A 476 -36.40 5.34 10.65
CA GLN A 476 -35.93 4.17 9.90
C GLN A 476 -34.43 4.25 9.75
N ILE A 477 -33.77 3.12 9.92
CA ILE A 477 -32.32 2.96 9.72
C ILE A 477 -32.08 2.62 8.25
N TYR A 478 -31.11 3.29 7.66
CA TYR A 478 -30.63 3.09 6.31
C TYR A 478 -29.12 2.81 6.35
N THR A 479 -28.63 2.00 5.41
CA THR A 479 -27.21 1.79 5.21
C THR A 479 -26.68 2.89 4.31
N VAL A 480 -25.63 3.58 4.75
CA VAL A 480 -25.03 4.70 4.01
C VAL A 480 -23.56 4.36 3.69
N ALA A 481 -23.21 4.34 2.40
CA ALA A 481 -21.84 4.16 1.93
C ALA A 481 -21.10 5.51 1.83
N MET A 482 -19.83 5.51 2.13
CA MET A 482 -18.97 6.70 2.02
C MET A 482 -17.50 6.28 2.04
N ASN A 483 -16.59 7.20 1.72
CA ASN A 483 -15.18 6.95 1.99
C ASN A 483 -14.87 7.07 3.50
N ASN A 484 -13.83 6.38 3.98
CA ASN A 484 -13.45 6.34 5.40
C ASN A 484 -13.08 7.73 5.94
N TYR A 485 -12.38 8.57 5.16
CA TYR A 485 -12.07 9.95 5.55
C TYR A 485 -13.33 10.76 5.90
N LEU A 486 -14.40 10.61 5.11
CA LEU A 486 -15.69 11.24 5.41
C LEU A 486 -16.35 10.60 6.66
N GLY A 487 -16.22 9.28 6.80
CA GLY A 487 -16.74 8.53 7.95
C GLY A 487 -16.17 8.99 9.30
N GLU A 488 -14.95 9.52 9.31
CA GLU A 488 -14.24 10.05 10.48
C GLU A 488 -14.29 11.59 10.58
N SER A 489 -15.10 12.23 9.75
CA SER A 489 -15.14 13.68 9.61
C SER A 489 -15.49 14.43 10.90
N ASN A 490 -14.63 15.36 11.28
CA ASN A 490 -14.91 16.32 12.37
C ASN A 490 -15.99 17.34 12.00
N VAL A 491 -16.30 17.49 10.71
CA VAL A 491 -17.36 18.40 10.21
C VAL A 491 -18.73 17.76 10.42
N TYR A 492 -18.86 16.47 10.07
CA TYR A 492 -20.08 15.69 10.24
C TYR A 492 -19.97 14.79 11.47
N THR A 493 -20.06 15.39 12.66
CA THR A 493 -19.89 14.67 13.94
C THR A 493 -20.81 13.46 14.12
N THR A 494 -21.96 13.46 13.45
CA THR A 494 -22.84 12.29 13.41
C THR A 494 -22.13 11.10 12.75
N LEU A 495 -21.37 11.32 11.67
CA LEU A 495 -20.63 10.26 10.98
C LEU A 495 -19.50 9.70 11.86
N SER A 496 -18.67 10.58 12.44
CA SER A 496 -17.54 10.14 13.29
C SER A 496 -17.98 9.47 14.61
N GLN A 497 -19.20 9.75 15.08
CA GLN A 497 -19.76 9.14 16.30
C GLN A 497 -20.57 7.87 16.03
N THR A 498 -20.87 7.56 14.77
CA THR A 498 -21.58 6.33 14.38
C THR A 498 -20.57 5.23 14.13
N SER A 499 -20.77 4.07 14.75
CA SER A 499 -19.92 2.90 14.56
C SER A 499 -19.83 2.49 13.09
N LEU A 500 -18.69 2.00 12.70
CA LEU A 500 -18.46 1.31 11.43
C LEU A 500 -19.39 0.09 11.36
N GLU A 501 -20.00 -0.15 10.20
CA GLU A 501 -20.78 -1.37 9.94
C GLU A 501 -19.95 -2.38 9.16
N GLN A 502 -19.30 -1.92 8.07
CA GLN A 502 -18.47 -2.76 7.21
C GLN A 502 -17.50 -1.92 6.41
N GLU A 503 -16.35 -2.50 6.12
CA GLU A 503 -15.35 -1.99 5.15
C GLU A 503 -15.40 -2.79 3.85
N PHE A 504 -15.00 -2.14 2.76
CA PHE A 504 -14.96 -2.70 1.41
C PHE A 504 -13.56 -2.44 0.81
N GLY A 505 -13.44 -2.49 -0.50
CA GLY A 505 -12.20 -2.09 -1.20
C GLY A 505 -12.05 -0.58 -1.31
N THR A 506 -10.99 -0.12 -2.01
CA THR A 506 -10.75 1.31 -2.23
C THR A 506 -11.82 1.96 -3.11
N CYS A 507 -11.87 3.30 -3.05
CA CYS A 507 -12.75 4.10 -3.92
C CYS A 507 -12.45 3.85 -5.41
N GLU A 508 -11.19 3.65 -5.76
CA GLU A 508 -10.76 3.30 -7.11
C GLU A 508 -11.26 1.90 -7.52
N GLN A 509 -11.23 0.92 -6.63
CA GLN A 509 -11.78 -0.42 -6.90
C GLN A 509 -13.30 -0.37 -7.14
N ALA A 510 -14.02 0.45 -6.38
CA ALA A 510 -15.44 0.68 -6.60
C ALA A 510 -15.70 1.26 -8.00
N LEU A 511 -14.92 2.29 -8.39
CA LEU A 511 -15.01 2.91 -9.73
C LEU A 511 -14.65 1.93 -10.84
N LEU A 512 -13.57 1.16 -10.70
CA LEU A 512 -13.14 0.14 -11.67
C LEU A 512 -14.22 -0.92 -11.89
N LYS A 513 -14.80 -1.44 -10.80
CA LYS A 513 -15.89 -2.42 -10.86
C LYS A 513 -17.11 -1.83 -11.55
N TYR A 514 -17.48 -0.60 -11.19
CA TYR A 514 -18.64 0.10 -11.77
C TYR A 514 -18.49 0.33 -13.27
N ILE A 515 -17.29 0.77 -13.74
CA ILE A 515 -17.01 0.94 -15.17
C ILE A 515 -17.10 -0.40 -15.91
N LYS A 516 -16.48 -1.46 -15.36
CA LYS A 516 -16.48 -2.80 -15.97
C LYS A 516 -17.85 -3.46 -16.05
N ASN A 517 -18.75 -3.15 -15.12
CA ASN A 517 -20.09 -3.74 -15.06
C ASN A 517 -21.12 -3.02 -15.97
N ARG A 518 -20.75 -1.88 -16.53
CA ARG A 518 -21.68 -1.05 -17.33
C ARG A 518 -21.52 -1.35 -18.81
N ASP A 519 -22.59 -1.84 -19.45
CA ASP A 519 -22.63 -2.11 -20.90
C ASP A 519 -22.35 -0.86 -21.75
N ASP A 520 -22.75 0.34 -21.27
CA ASP A 520 -22.51 1.62 -21.93
C ASP A 520 -21.10 2.19 -21.75
N MET A 521 -20.30 1.57 -20.87
CA MET A 521 -18.90 1.91 -20.58
C MET A 521 -17.92 0.78 -20.92
N ASN A 522 -18.41 -0.37 -21.32
CA ASN A 522 -17.55 -1.40 -21.87
C ASN A 522 -16.75 -0.82 -23.04
N ILE A 523 -15.48 -1.21 -23.09
CA ILE A 523 -14.68 -0.99 -24.30
C ILE A 523 -15.61 -1.41 -25.42
N LYS A 524 -16.13 -0.43 -26.16
CA LYS A 524 -16.81 -0.80 -27.39
C LYS A 524 -15.77 -1.61 -28.14
N GLU A 525 -16.01 -2.94 -28.24
CA GLU A 525 -15.64 -3.54 -29.52
C GLU A 525 -16.29 -2.60 -30.51
N THR A 526 -15.59 -1.53 -30.90
CA THR A 526 -15.89 -0.89 -32.15
C THR A 526 -16.20 -2.08 -33.03
N GLU A 527 -17.34 -2.09 -33.78
CA GLU A 527 -17.33 -2.76 -35.04
C GLU A 527 -16.08 -2.19 -35.75
N VAL A 528 -14.97 -2.62 -35.26
CA VAL A 528 -13.79 -2.80 -36.03
C VAL A 528 -14.38 -3.71 -37.08
N SER A 529 -14.73 -3.13 -38.18
CA SER A 529 -14.73 -3.89 -39.41
C SER A 529 -13.68 -4.93 -39.18
N GLU A 530 -13.96 -6.22 -39.32
CA GLU A 530 -13.11 -7.38 -39.02
C GLU A 530 -11.65 -7.23 -39.53
N GLU A 531 -11.14 -6.05 -39.71
CA GLU A 531 -9.82 -5.64 -40.20
C GLU A 531 -8.84 -5.11 -39.14
N THR A 532 -9.16 -4.93 -37.83
CA THR A 532 -8.22 -4.25 -36.89
C THR A 532 -7.91 -4.94 -35.58
N THR A 533 -8.34 -6.19 -35.31
CA THR A 533 -7.68 -7.10 -34.39
C THR A 533 -7.19 -8.35 -35.11
N GLN A 534 -7.26 -8.39 -36.40
CA GLN A 534 -6.54 -9.31 -37.23
C GLN A 534 -5.11 -8.78 -37.35
N ASN A 535 -4.22 -9.39 -36.56
CA ASN A 535 -2.89 -9.73 -37.02
C ASN A 535 -2.35 -8.73 -38.06
N LYS A 536 -2.22 -7.43 -37.64
CA LYS A 536 -1.67 -6.39 -38.54
C LYS A 536 -0.27 -6.82 -38.96
N VAL A 537 -0.03 -6.81 -40.25
CA VAL A 537 1.33 -6.91 -40.77
C VAL A 537 2.14 -5.74 -40.21
N LEU A 538 3.21 -6.04 -39.50
CA LEU A 538 4.05 -5.03 -38.88
C LEU A 538 5.04 -4.44 -39.88
N THR A 539 5.20 -3.11 -39.80
CA THR A 539 6.32 -2.41 -40.42
C THR A 539 7.55 -2.45 -39.49
N ARG A 540 8.71 -2.11 -40.00
CA ARG A 540 9.96 -1.99 -39.24
C ARG A 540 9.82 -0.94 -38.13
N GLY A 541 9.10 0.15 -38.39
CA GLY A 541 8.77 1.18 -37.41
C GLY A 541 7.85 0.67 -36.31
N ASP A 542 6.79 -0.07 -36.65
CA ASP A 542 5.89 -0.68 -35.67
C ASP A 542 6.65 -1.58 -34.69
N VAL A 543 7.55 -2.45 -35.20
CA VAL A 543 8.37 -3.34 -34.35
C VAL A 543 9.31 -2.54 -33.44
N VAL A 544 9.93 -1.46 -33.95
CA VAL A 544 10.77 -0.59 -33.10
C VAL A 544 9.94 0.04 -32.00
N ASP A 545 8.75 0.54 -32.30
CA ASP A 545 7.85 1.17 -31.29
C ASP A 545 7.44 0.16 -30.22
N MET A 546 7.05 -1.06 -30.60
CA MET A 546 6.74 -2.14 -29.65
C MET A 546 7.93 -2.49 -28.78
N LEU A 547 9.12 -2.61 -29.35
CA LEU A 547 10.34 -2.94 -28.60
C LEU A 547 10.79 -1.80 -27.70
N MET A 548 10.75 -0.55 -28.17
CA MET A 548 11.07 0.62 -27.33
C MET A 548 10.14 0.70 -26.12
N ALA A 549 8.85 0.46 -26.32
CA ALA A 549 7.87 0.39 -25.23
C ALA A 549 8.22 -0.75 -24.24
N ALA A 550 8.55 -1.93 -24.77
CA ALA A 550 8.86 -3.12 -23.96
C ALA A 550 10.14 -2.99 -23.14
N VAL A 551 11.19 -2.32 -23.67
CA VAL A 551 12.50 -2.24 -23.00
C VAL A 551 12.75 -0.91 -22.29
N ASN A 552 11.82 0.03 -22.32
CA ASN A 552 12.01 1.36 -21.78
C ASN A 552 12.40 1.35 -20.28
N SER A 553 11.85 0.40 -19.53
CA SER A 553 12.18 0.17 -18.11
C SER A 553 13.58 -0.43 -17.89
N TYR A 554 14.06 -1.25 -18.82
CA TYR A 554 15.33 -1.96 -18.69
C TYR A 554 16.51 -1.22 -19.34
N GLN A 555 16.26 -0.44 -20.39
CA GLN A 555 17.28 0.28 -21.16
C GLN A 555 16.81 1.72 -21.50
N PRO A 556 16.67 2.60 -20.52
CA PRO A 556 16.09 3.94 -20.73
C PRO A 556 16.90 4.84 -21.67
N ASN A 557 18.16 4.49 -21.96
CA ASN A 557 19.03 5.24 -22.87
C ASN A 557 19.10 4.62 -24.28
N LEU A 558 18.38 3.53 -24.54
CA LEU A 558 18.36 2.88 -25.86
C LEU A 558 17.75 3.82 -26.88
N GLN A 559 18.37 3.91 -28.04
CA GLN A 559 17.85 4.74 -29.15
C GLN A 559 17.27 3.85 -30.24
N ARG A 560 16.28 4.35 -30.97
CA ARG A 560 15.69 3.63 -32.13
C ARG A 560 16.76 3.08 -33.07
N THR A 561 17.84 3.85 -33.32
CA THR A 561 18.98 3.45 -34.16
C THR A 561 19.87 2.33 -33.59
N ASP A 562 19.68 1.98 -32.29
CA ASP A 562 20.35 0.82 -31.70
C ASP A 562 19.61 -0.47 -32.07
N ILE A 563 18.29 -0.41 -32.21
CA ILE A 563 17.40 -1.52 -32.57
C ILE A 563 17.37 -1.74 -34.08
N ILE A 564 17.03 -0.69 -34.84
CA ILE A 564 16.89 -0.76 -36.29
C ILE A 564 18.18 -0.31 -36.96
N LYS A 565 18.68 -1.10 -37.88
CA LYS A 565 19.86 -0.75 -38.74
C LYS A 565 19.37 -0.35 -40.12
N GLY A 566 19.99 0.68 -40.66
CA GLY A 566 19.72 1.14 -42.02
C GLY A 566 20.22 0.17 -43.10
N TYR A 567 19.71 0.38 -44.31
CA TYR A 567 20.14 -0.30 -45.50
C TYR A 567 21.38 0.38 -46.11
N GLU A 568 21.88 -0.15 -47.25
CA GLU A 568 23.05 0.42 -47.96
C GLU A 568 22.85 1.88 -48.44
N ASP A 569 21.59 2.29 -48.57
CA ASP A 569 21.21 3.69 -48.92
C ASP A 569 21.28 4.64 -47.69
N GLY A 570 21.55 4.15 -46.52
CA GLY A 570 21.62 4.90 -45.24
C GLY A 570 20.29 5.26 -44.63
N LEU A 571 19.18 4.76 -45.17
CA LEU A 571 17.82 4.98 -44.61
C LEU A 571 17.34 3.83 -43.75
N LEU A 572 16.46 4.10 -42.77
CA LEU A 572 15.95 3.08 -41.87
C LEU A 572 14.75 2.32 -42.44
N HIS A 573 14.04 2.90 -43.42
CA HIS A 573 12.86 2.33 -44.06
C HIS A 573 11.80 1.82 -43.06
N GLU A 574 11.44 2.66 -42.12
CA GLU A 574 10.51 2.30 -41.00
C GLU A 574 9.10 1.96 -41.53
N ASP A 575 8.73 2.40 -42.70
CA ASP A 575 7.45 2.16 -43.38
C ASP A 575 7.38 0.82 -44.12
N MET A 576 8.51 0.09 -44.27
CA MET A 576 8.53 -1.21 -44.91
C MET A 576 8.04 -2.32 -44.00
N GLU A 577 7.31 -3.29 -44.55
CA GLU A 577 6.99 -4.53 -43.86
C GLU A 577 8.26 -5.23 -43.34
N VAL A 578 8.20 -5.79 -42.17
CA VAL A 578 9.34 -6.45 -41.51
C VAL A 578 9.17 -7.97 -41.60
N THR A 579 10.26 -8.66 -41.88
CA THR A 579 10.25 -10.12 -41.88
C THR A 579 10.45 -10.68 -40.46
N LYS A 580 10.00 -11.90 -40.24
CA LYS A 580 10.11 -12.61 -38.96
C LYS A 580 11.56 -12.61 -38.43
N ILE A 581 12.53 -12.87 -39.31
CA ILE A 581 13.95 -12.91 -38.90
C ILE A 581 14.48 -11.51 -38.54
N GLU A 582 14.09 -10.47 -39.27
CA GLU A 582 14.47 -9.09 -38.97
C GLU A 582 13.89 -8.63 -37.63
N ALA A 583 12.60 -8.93 -37.38
CA ALA A 583 11.93 -8.59 -36.13
C ALA A 583 12.58 -9.26 -34.89
N LEU A 584 12.96 -10.54 -35.01
CA LEU A 584 13.66 -11.24 -33.92
C LEU A 584 15.09 -10.71 -33.70
N ILE A 585 15.79 -10.31 -34.74
CA ILE A 585 17.09 -9.64 -34.62
C ILE A 585 16.95 -8.25 -33.95
N MET A 586 15.89 -7.52 -34.28
CA MET A 586 15.56 -6.25 -33.62
C MET A 586 15.21 -6.47 -32.16
N LEU A 587 14.44 -7.50 -31.82
CA LEU A 587 14.15 -7.90 -30.44
C LEU A 587 15.43 -8.18 -29.66
N LYS A 588 16.34 -8.99 -30.18
CA LYS A 588 17.63 -9.25 -29.53
C LYS A 588 18.44 -7.97 -29.31
N ARG A 589 18.45 -7.04 -30.25
CA ARG A 589 19.14 -5.76 -30.11
C ARG A 589 18.50 -4.89 -29.04
N ALA A 590 17.19 -4.92 -28.91
CA ALA A 590 16.46 -4.18 -27.88
C ALA A 590 16.72 -4.73 -26.47
N PHE A 591 16.65 -6.05 -26.29
CA PHE A 591 16.84 -6.69 -24.98
C PHE A 591 18.31 -7.01 -24.63
N GLY A 592 19.22 -6.96 -25.60
CA GLY A 592 20.64 -7.29 -25.40
C GLY A 592 20.90 -8.79 -25.35
N THR A 593 21.69 -9.25 -24.38
CA THR A 593 22.01 -10.68 -24.23
C THR A 593 20.83 -11.42 -23.59
N LEU A 594 20.23 -12.33 -24.32
CA LEU A 594 19.18 -13.19 -23.79
C LEU A 594 19.79 -14.28 -22.89
N PRO A 595 19.25 -14.52 -21.69
CA PRO A 595 19.75 -15.58 -20.82
C PRO A 595 19.43 -16.97 -21.37
N ASN A 596 20.21 -17.97 -20.95
CA ASN A 596 19.86 -19.37 -21.22
C ASN A 596 18.75 -19.82 -20.25
N PRO A 597 17.76 -20.57 -20.70
CA PRO A 597 16.71 -21.06 -19.83
C PRO A 597 17.26 -21.97 -18.72
N SER A 598 16.68 -21.87 -17.53
CA SER A 598 16.98 -22.79 -16.41
C SER A 598 16.54 -24.22 -16.73
N SER A 599 17.10 -25.20 -16.04
CA SER A 599 16.77 -26.63 -16.25
C SER A 599 15.27 -26.98 -15.99
N ASN A 600 14.54 -26.12 -15.29
CA ASN A 600 13.12 -26.28 -14.97
C ASN A 600 12.21 -25.39 -15.83
N SER A 601 12.76 -24.65 -16.78
CA SER A 601 12.02 -23.75 -17.66
C SER A 601 11.19 -24.52 -18.70
N SER A 602 10.06 -23.93 -19.10
CA SER A 602 9.27 -24.36 -20.27
C SER A 602 9.99 -24.15 -21.60
N PHE A 603 10.99 -23.26 -21.61
CA PHE A 603 11.77 -22.93 -22.80
C PHE A 603 12.76 -24.04 -23.15
N GLN A 604 12.79 -24.40 -24.45
CA GLN A 604 13.70 -25.46 -24.95
C GLN A 604 14.76 -24.82 -25.85
N PRO A 605 16.03 -24.78 -25.45
CA PRO A 605 17.11 -24.31 -26.31
C PRO A 605 17.20 -25.13 -27.61
N LEU A 606 17.29 -24.39 -28.73
CA LEU A 606 17.44 -25.00 -30.03
C LEU A 606 18.83 -24.74 -30.63
N SER A 607 19.38 -25.72 -31.34
CA SER A 607 20.56 -25.50 -32.17
C SER A 607 20.20 -24.79 -33.46
N ILE A 608 21.06 -23.95 -33.97
CA ILE A 608 20.89 -23.30 -35.27
C ILE A 608 20.71 -24.33 -36.41
N ASP A 609 21.27 -25.54 -36.26
CA ASP A 609 21.20 -26.60 -37.27
C ASP A 609 19.83 -27.27 -37.37
N VAL A 610 18.91 -27.00 -36.42
CA VAL A 610 17.52 -27.48 -36.48
C VAL A 610 16.79 -26.90 -37.70
N PHE A 611 17.16 -25.66 -38.09
CA PHE A 611 16.54 -24.98 -39.22
C PHE A 611 17.48 -24.89 -40.41
N THR A 612 17.00 -25.33 -41.58
CA THR A 612 17.81 -25.42 -42.82
C THR A 612 17.73 -24.17 -43.69
N ASP A 613 16.82 -23.25 -43.38
CA ASP A 613 16.49 -22.06 -44.21
C ASP A 613 16.91 -20.74 -43.57
N ILE A 614 17.60 -20.73 -42.44
CA ILE A 614 18.17 -19.50 -41.84
C ILE A 614 19.32 -19.00 -42.69
N PRO A 615 19.26 -17.76 -43.23
CA PRO A 615 20.30 -17.22 -44.11
C PRO A 615 21.61 -16.99 -43.34
N GLU A 616 22.73 -17.11 -44.05
CA GLU A 616 24.07 -17.05 -43.46
C GLU A 616 24.35 -15.77 -42.71
N TRP A 617 23.82 -14.62 -43.19
CA TRP A 617 24.02 -13.32 -42.57
C TRP A 617 23.35 -13.18 -41.18
N ALA A 618 22.33 -13.96 -40.91
CA ALA A 618 21.58 -13.90 -39.66
C ALA A 618 22.00 -14.97 -38.65
N LYS A 619 22.77 -15.99 -39.04
CA LYS A 619 23.10 -17.14 -38.18
C LYS A 619 23.67 -16.76 -36.82
N THR A 620 24.57 -15.77 -36.78
CA THR A 620 25.20 -15.36 -35.52
C THR A 620 24.21 -14.82 -34.52
N GLU A 621 23.34 -13.91 -34.92
CA GLU A 621 22.34 -13.32 -34.02
C GLU A 621 21.21 -14.31 -33.68
N MET A 622 20.81 -15.14 -34.66
CA MET A 622 19.80 -16.17 -34.48
C MET A 622 20.25 -17.32 -33.56
N THR A 623 21.55 -17.60 -33.47
CA THR A 623 22.07 -18.63 -32.57
C THR A 623 21.71 -18.32 -31.11
N ASP A 624 21.94 -17.08 -30.68
CA ASP A 624 21.61 -16.66 -29.31
C ASP A 624 20.08 -16.70 -29.06
N ILE A 625 19.29 -16.25 -30.04
CA ILE A 625 17.83 -16.26 -29.98
C ILE A 625 17.29 -17.69 -29.84
N LEU A 626 17.83 -18.63 -30.60
CA LEU A 626 17.44 -20.05 -30.55
C LEU A 626 17.89 -20.72 -29.26
N GLN A 627 19.08 -20.39 -28.76
CA GLN A 627 19.58 -20.91 -27.48
C GLN A 627 18.79 -20.41 -26.28
N SER A 628 18.16 -19.24 -26.37
CA SER A 628 17.25 -18.76 -25.33
C SER A 628 15.92 -19.51 -25.25
N GLY A 629 15.56 -20.27 -26.27
CA GLY A 629 14.31 -21.06 -26.32
C GLY A 629 13.05 -20.25 -26.59
N ILE A 630 13.13 -18.95 -26.85
CA ILE A 630 11.94 -18.12 -27.16
C ILE A 630 11.29 -18.47 -28.49
N VAL A 631 12.00 -19.17 -29.38
CA VAL A 631 11.50 -19.74 -30.64
C VAL A 631 11.27 -21.24 -30.49
N GLU A 632 10.16 -21.73 -31.00
CA GLU A 632 9.82 -23.14 -30.96
C GLU A 632 10.25 -23.87 -32.24
N GLU A 633 10.55 -25.17 -32.11
CA GLU A 633 10.85 -26.03 -33.23
C GLU A 633 9.60 -26.23 -34.10
N THR A 634 9.79 -26.15 -35.41
CA THR A 634 8.73 -26.48 -36.37
C THR A 634 8.81 -27.95 -36.79
N SER A 635 7.69 -28.56 -37.04
CA SER A 635 7.60 -30.00 -37.40
C SER A 635 8.31 -30.39 -38.70
N ASN A 636 8.67 -29.41 -39.54
CA ASN A 636 9.32 -29.61 -40.83
C ASN A 636 10.76 -29.09 -40.91
N GLY A 637 11.32 -28.55 -39.80
CA GLY A 637 12.70 -28.07 -39.78
C GLY A 637 12.94 -26.77 -40.57
N LEU A 638 11.89 -26.02 -40.88
CA LEU A 638 11.97 -24.71 -41.55
C LEU A 638 11.59 -23.60 -40.60
N PHE A 639 12.41 -22.50 -40.58
CA PHE A 639 12.17 -21.32 -39.77
C PHE A 639 11.22 -20.32 -40.43
N TYR A 640 11.20 -20.31 -41.78
CA TYR A 640 10.46 -19.34 -42.59
C TYR A 640 10.92 -17.89 -42.35
N PRO A 641 12.21 -17.56 -42.58
CA PRO A 641 12.82 -16.28 -42.19
C PRO A 641 12.19 -15.06 -42.88
N ASN A 642 11.66 -15.25 -44.09
CA ASN A 642 11.11 -14.18 -44.92
C ASN A 642 9.59 -14.02 -44.80
N GLU A 643 8.95 -14.79 -43.90
CA GLU A 643 7.52 -14.56 -43.62
C GLU A 643 7.36 -13.20 -42.93
N THR A 644 6.29 -12.51 -43.27
CA THR A 644 5.89 -11.26 -42.65
C THR A 644 5.46 -11.55 -41.20
N ILE A 645 5.89 -10.74 -40.26
CA ILE A 645 5.48 -10.87 -38.87
C ILE A 645 4.24 -10.00 -38.56
N TYR A 646 3.43 -10.48 -37.66
CA TYR A 646 2.16 -9.86 -37.26
C TYR A 646 2.21 -9.45 -35.78
N THR A 647 1.31 -8.54 -35.41
CA THR A 647 1.25 -7.98 -34.03
C THR A 647 1.24 -9.07 -32.97
N GLU A 648 0.33 -10.04 -33.03
CA GLU A 648 0.20 -11.13 -32.05
C GLU A 648 1.45 -12.00 -31.92
N GLN A 649 2.15 -12.22 -33.05
CA GLN A 649 3.41 -12.99 -33.03
C GLN A 649 4.52 -12.20 -32.35
N MET A 650 4.61 -10.90 -32.59
CA MET A 650 5.62 -10.04 -31.98
C MET A 650 5.41 -9.90 -30.48
N GLU A 651 4.18 -9.67 -30.04
CA GLU A 651 3.77 -9.67 -28.63
C GLU A 651 4.12 -11.00 -27.95
N THR A 652 3.84 -12.13 -28.61
CA THR A 652 4.23 -13.44 -28.09
C THR A 652 5.72 -13.54 -27.86
N TYR A 653 6.57 -13.08 -28.79
CA TYR A 653 8.02 -13.12 -28.59
C TYR A 653 8.50 -12.19 -27.48
N ILE A 654 7.92 -10.99 -27.37
CA ILE A 654 8.23 -10.04 -26.29
C ILE A 654 7.88 -10.66 -24.93
N ASN A 655 6.69 -11.19 -24.77
CA ASN A 655 6.25 -11.84 -23.53
C ASN A 655 7.12 -13.03 -23.15
N ARG A 656 7.52 -13.85 -24.12
CA ARG A 656 8.45 -14.97 -23.88
C ARG A 656 9.83 -14.50 -23.42
N VAL A 657 10.30 -13.37 -23.89
CA VAL A 657 11.55 -12.77 -23.38
C VAL A 657 11.41 -12.34 -21.93
N PHE A 658 10.32 -11.70 -21.56
CA PHE A 658 10.06 -11.35 -20.15
C PHE A 658 9.99 -12.59 -19.25
N GLU A 659 9.21 -13.60 -19.63
CA GLU A 659 9.12 -14.87 -18.90
C GLU A 659 10.50 -15.56 -18.78
N LEU A 660 11.34 -15.46 -19.81
CA LEU A 660 12.70 -16.00 -19.77
C LEU A 660 13.58 -15.27 -18.76
N PHE A 661 13.52 -13.93 -18.68
CA PHE A 661 14.25 -13.15 -17.70
C PHE A 661 13.79 -13.48 -16.28
N GLU A 662 12.49 -13.55 -16.02
CA GLU A 662 11.92 -13.93 -14.73
C GLU A 662 12.37 -15.31 -14.26
N THR A 663 12.48 -16.28 -15.16
CA THR A 663 12.84 -17.67 -14.83
C THR A 663 14.34 -17.96 -14.81
N SER A 664 15.18 -17.03 -15.29
CA SER A 664 16.64 -17.21 -15.39
C SER A 664 17.42 -16.61 -14.22
N GLU A 665 16.80 -15.79 -13.37
CA GLU A 665 17.42 -15.15 -12.19
C GLU A 665 17.31 -15.95 -10.89
N ILE A 666 17.04 -17.26 -10.97
CA ILE A 666 17.02 -18.15 -9.80
C ILE A 666 18.28 -19.01 -9.77
#